data_3b741a11d9352f500e3fa232304b48e0
#
_entry.id   3b741a11d9352f500e3fa232304b48e0
#
_cell.length_a   1.000
_cell.length_b   1.000
_cell.length_c   1.000
_cell.angle_alpha   90.00
_cell.angle_beta   90.00
_cell.angle_gamma   90.00
#
_symmetry.space_group_name_H-M   'P 1'
#
loop_
_entity.id
_entity.type
_entity.pdbx_description
1 polymer ?
#
loop_
_entity_poly.entity_id
_entity_poly.type
_entity_poly.pdbx_seq_one_letter_code
_entity_poly.pdbx_strand_id
1 'polypeptide(L)'
;ERRAFRRPARVVVASLARACVVACVIASRTAEAGLSDWSNARVGARSSRARLDDGTTVGASGGTELMARALEKRVPRVLVDRFHIIKSRVRDASADAETPNVLWLHDLPNDPENAHLRDAASRARFAKFIFVSEWQRSAYAQYFGDVFGDKATVLRNAVEPFPRQRREPPRDGVMRLIYHTTPHRGLDVLMRAFAKIYERYEGKVHLDVYSSFAVYGWKQRDAPFEHLFETCRRHAGCTYHGAVSNEEVREALTRAHVFAYPSTWMETSCIAAIEALSAGVHVVSSNLGALPETLRGFGTTYPYDHDKGMHADTFERALVGAIDSYWQPEKIRLRRIQQVYASQIFGWGSPGQMGRADEWVQILGSMHDDFNGVRTIKRDAFESDADYSNALFVAARVQHARGDKKRAFELYTKAIEVNPLNAHVLPALGTLESEIGETLGDKRMLVRGIERLEYVIRNPEKLTPPLSVDSASYYGAAMRSGFFRESRHFTTLAKENFKLGFNSSRAGSDDCWDLYDATSVPHFPMNSTEERKIMANFNARVDELMRLDDIFCPRINAMSSVFSIAYYYDGVDYRQEYSKWVQLKMKVFPELAYASPMLKYEQSGDYLSSAQSRARQKSIAKRKVKVGVISSFFKPDSSIWGNFGHMVRGLQKDSRLDVSMVYYPRVPVSEEDKTLSLIPDSSIYLQQSHGVDSVSANRNLIESRKFDVLLYLDLFMTSEMHDLAVAKLAPVQIVTHGHPVTSGIPREIMDYFLTWDLAEDPDKARAQEFYTEELLMVKSKGCAWEYFEPRTKDEVSLITGSVSFSHFTRETLDFIPRHEMTKFENSTWYFCPQAVFKYHVTFDKILGKIQAEDPNAVIILMQLVDPTLEALHVKVVERLQKQGGVDLDRVVFVPRMRHNELMAMNKLTDVVLDSVFFGGDTTTREAFEVGAPVVTLPGKTIGQRWTQAYYAVMGISDFIAKSADEYVKI
;
A
#
# COMPACT_ATOMS: atom_id res chain seq x y z
N GLU A 1 -16.29 -38.71 31.92
CA GLU A 1 -16.53 -37.46 31.20
C GLU A 1 -15.25 -36.78 30.64
N ARG A 2 -14.05 -37.35 30.79
CA ARG A 2 -12.80 -36.82 30.25
C ARG A 2 -12.31 -37.48 28.95
N ARG A 3 -13.21 -38.00 28.10
CA ARG A 3 -12.85 -38.67 26.82
C ARG A 3 -13.52 -38.10 25.55
N ALA A 4 -14.17 -36.93 25.59
CA ALA A 4 -14.97 -36.41 24.46
C ALA A 4 -14.36 -35.27 23.65
N PHE A 5 -13.14 -34.79 23.94
CA PHE A 5 -12.59 -33.58 23.28
C PHE A 5 -11.34 -33.78 22.40
N ARG A 6 -11.10 -35.01 21.91
CA ARG A 6 -9.94 -35.25 21.04
C ARG A 6 -10.29 -35.86 19.67
N ARG A 7 -11.37 -35.45 19.02
CA ARG A 7 -11.58 -35.73 17.60
C ARG A 7 -12.63 -34.77 17.00
N PRO A 8 -12.23 -33.59 16.36
CA PRO A 8 -12.89 -33.26 15.10
C PRO A 8 -11.99 -32.87 13.95
N ALA A 9 -10.76 -32.35 14.16
CA ALA A 9 -10.01 -31.75 13.05
C ALA A 9 -9.57 -32.73 11.94
N ARG A 10 -9.24 -34.00 12.27
CA ARG A 10 -8.78 -34.98 11.26
C ARG A 10 -9.91 -35.57 10.42
N VAL A 11 -11.13 -35.60 10.93
CA VAL A 11 -12.27 -36.21 10.22
C VAL A 11 -12.86 -35.22 9.21
N VAL A 12 -12.87 -33.92 9.53
CA VAL A 12 -13.38 -32.89 8.64
C VAL A 12 -12.44 -32.66 7.43
N VAL A 13 -11.14 -32.68 7.64
CA VAL A 13 -10.15 -32.56 6.54
C VAL A 13 -10.21 -33.79 5.61
N ALA A 14 -10.38 -34.99 6.17
CA ALA A 14 -10.51 -36.21 5.36
C ALA A 14 -11.83 -36.30 4.60
N SER A 15 -12.91 -35.69 5.11
CA SER A 15 -14.22 -35.68 4.42
C SER A 15 -14.27 -34.65 3.31
N LEU A 16 -13.66 -33.48 3.49
CA LEU A 16 -13.54 -32.44 2.45
C LEU A 16 -12.57 -32.86 1.34
N ALA A 17 -11.46 -33.50 1.66
CA ALA A 17 -10.55 -34.07 0.67
C ALA A 17 -11.22 -35.21 -0.14
N ARG A 18 -12.09 -36.01 0.47
CA ARG A 18 -12.88 -37.02 -0.25
C ARG A 18 -13.97 -36.42 -1.14
N ALA A 19 -14.59 -35.32 -0.76
CA ALA A 19 -15.57 -34.61 -1.58
C ALA A 19 -14.91 -33.96 -2.81
N CYS A 20 -13.73 -33.35 -2.67
CA CYS A 20 -12.97 -32.82 -3.80
C CYS A 20 -12.43 -33.95 -4.72
N VAL A 21 -11.98 -35.06 -4.17
CA VAL A 21 -11.52 -36.21 -4.98
C VAL A 21 -12.68 -36.88 -5.73
N VAL A 22 -13.87 -36.95 -5.14
CA VAL A 22 -15.06 -37.49 -5.83
C VAL A 22 -15.52 -36.54 -6.95
N ALA A 23 -15.47 -35.25 -6.77
CA ALA A 23 -15.73 -34.26 -7.82
C ALA A 23 -14.69 -34.35 -8.96
N CYS A 24 -13.40 -34.55 -8.64
CA CYS A 24 -12.35 -34.74 -9.64
C CYS A 24 -12.46 -36.10 -10.38
N VAL A 25 -12.91 -37.16 -9.72
CA VAL A 25 -13.07 -38.49 -10.35
C VAL A 25 -14.31 -38.54 -11.26
N ILE A 26 -15.35 -37.76 -10.95
CA ILE A 26 -16.49 -37.60 -11.84
C ILE A 26 -16.13 -36.77 -13.08
N ALA A 27 -15.32 -35.72 -12.91
CA ALA A 27 -14.83 -34.90 -14.03
C ALA A 27 -13.82 -35.63 -14.91
N SER A 28 -12.99 -36.53 -14.37
CA SER A 28 -12.00 -37.30 -15.16
C SER A 28 -12.65 -38.40 -16.05
N ARG A 29 -13.85 -38.86 -15.75
CA ARG A 29 -14.57 -39.86 -16.60
C ARG A 29 -15.35 -39.24 -17.74
N THR A 30 -15.55 -37.91 -17.74
CA THR A 30 -16.21 -37.18 -18.84
C THR A 30 -15.22 -36.44 -19.75
N ALA A 31 -13.94 -36.39 -19.41
CA ALA A 31 -12.90 -35.65 -20.15
C ALA A 31 -12.07 -36.51 -21.13
N GLU A 32 -12.29 -37.81 -21.20
CA GLU A 32 -11.60 -38.70 -22.18
C GLU A 32 -12.25 -38.76 -23.57
N ALA A 33 -13.32 -38.01 -23.80
CA ALA A 33 -13.94 -37.91 -25.13
C ALA A 33 -13.96 -36.42 -25.55
N GLY A 34 -12.92 -35.95 -26.22
CA GLY A 34 -12.98 -34.65 -26.88
C GLY A 34 -11.73 -33.76 -26.83
N LEU A 35 -10.56 -34.32 -27.06
CA LEU A 35 -9.35 -33.55 -27.38
C LEU A 35 -8.96 -33.73 -28.85
N SER A 36 -9.77 -33.21 -29.77
CA SER A 36 -9.32 -32.83 -31.10
C SER A 36 -10.33 -31.85 -31.72
N ASP A 37 -9.76 -30.79 -32.34
CA ASP A 37 -10.45 -29.76 -33.13
C ASP A 37 -11.06 -28.54 -32.42
N TRP A 38 -10.18 -27.62 -32.09
CA TRP A 38 -10.58 -26.20 -31.82
C TRP A 38 -10.25 -25.24 -32.98
N SER A 39 -9.88 -25.74 -34.15
CA SER A 39 -9.53 -24.90 -35.31
C SER A 39 -10.70 -24.65 -36.31
N ASN A 40 -11.83 -25.36 -36.23
CA ASN A 40 -12.91 -25.22 -37.21
C ASN A 40 -14.34 -25.46 -36.65
N ALA A 41 -14.82 -24.65 -35.75
CA ALA A 41 -16.26 -24.55 -35.47
C ALA A 41 -16.83 -23.35 -36.25
N ARG A 42 -17.39 -23.58 -37.43
CA ARG A 42 -18.29 -22.63 -38.09
C ARG A 42 -19.58 -22.56 -37.30
N VAL A 43 -19.79 -21.45 -36.61
CA VAL A 43 -21.07 -21.11 -35.95
C VAL A 43 -22.03 -20.56 -36.98
N GLY A 44 -23.24 -21.13 -37.02
CA GLY A 44 -24.34 -20.69 -37.84
C GLY A 44 -24.78 -19.25 -37.54
N ALA A 45 -25.12 -18.52 -38.59
CA ALA A 45 -25.47 -17.13 -38.57
C ALA A 45 -26.75 -16.83 -37.76
N ARG A 46 -26.61 -16.07 -36.69
CA ARG A 46 -27.53 -15.06 -36.18
C ARG A 46 -26.90 -14.35 -34.98
N SER A 47 -26.02 -13.39 -35.20
CA SER A 47 -25.84 -12.23 -34.35
C SER A 47 -25.00 -11.20 -35.08
N SER A 48 -25.44 -9.96 -35.08
CA SER A 48 -24.66 -8.81 -35.49
C SER A 48 -23.35 -8.80 -34.64
N ARG A 49 -22.26 -9.11 -35.27
CA ARG A 49 -20.94 -9.14 -34.65
C ARG A 49 -20.55 -7.73 -34.25
N ALA A 50 -20.41 -7.47 -32.96
CA ALA A 50 -19.61 -6.32 -32.52
C ALA A 50 -18.20 -6.51 -33.10
N ARG A 51 -17.81 -5.69 -34.03
CA ARG A 51 -16.47 -5.70 -34.65
C ARG A 51 -15.64 -4.71 -33.90
N LEU A 52 -14.45 -5.11 -33.44
CA LEU A 52 -13.34 -4.17 -33.28
C LEU A 52 -13.11 -3.60 -34.68
N ASP A 53 -13.39 -2.29 -34.85
CA ASP A 53 -13.23 -1.67 -36.16
C ASP A 53 -11.77 -1.72 -36.57
N ASP A 54 -11.47 -2.44 -37.66
CA ASP A 54 -10.14 -2.63 -38.21
C ASP A 54 -9.66 -1.37 -38.97
N GLY A 55 -9.67 -0.23 -38.30
CA GLY A 55 -8.90 0.93 -38.72
C GLY A 55 -7.41 0.64 -38.88
N THR A 56 -7.01 -0.60 -38.65
CA THR A 56 -5.64 -1.10 -38.72
C THR A 56 -5.36 -1.70 -40.09
N THR A 57 -4.16 -1.50 -40.60
CA THR A 57 -3.66 -2.16 -41.81
C THR A 57 -3.53 -3.66 -41.57
N VAL A 58 -4.15 -4.48 -42.43
CA VAL A 58 -4.01 -5.93 -42.35
C VAL A 58 -2.52 -6.33 -42.33
N GLY A 59 -2.07 -7.02 -41.29
CA GLY A 59 -0.68 -7.42 -41.13
C GLY A 59 0.20 -6.40 -40.38
N ALA A 60 -0.31 -5.26 -39.96
CA ALA A 60 0.44 -4.31 -39.13
C ALA A 60 0.66 -4.84 -37.69
N SER A 61 1.82 -4.50 -37.12
CA SER A 61 2.24 -4.91 -35.76
C SER A 61 2.59 -3.70 -34.88
N GLY A 62 1.89 -2.58 -35.12
CA GLY A 62 2.05 -1.37 -34.29
C GLY A 62 1.46 -1.52 -32.89
N GLY A 63 1.69 -0.51 -32.06
CA GLY A 63 1.27 -0.53 -30.67
C GLY A 63 -0.24 -0.69 -30.48
N THR A 64 -1.05 0.00 -31.30
CA THR A 64 -2.52 -0.10 -31.24
C THR A 64 -3.03 -1.49 -31.58
N GLU A 65 -2.42 -2.15 -32.56
CA GLU A 65 -2.75 -3.52 -32.96
C GLU A 65 -2.37 -4.54 -31.88
N LEU A 66 -1.23 -4.36 -31.24
CA LEU A 66 -0.82 -5.19 -30.10
C LEU A 66 -1.82 -5.07 -28.96
N MET A 67 -2.24 -3.86 -28.62
CA MET A 67 -3.25 -3.61 -27.58
C MET A 67 -4.59 -4.24 -27.89
N ALA A 68 -5.06 -4.13 -29.14
CA ALA A 68 -6.32 -4.72 -29.57
C ALA A 68 -6.33 -6.25 -29.46
N ARG A 69 -5.29 -6.92 -29.98
CA ARG A 69 -5.14 -8.38 -29.87
C ARG A 69 -5.10 -8.86 -28.42
N ALA A 70 -4.42 -8.09 -27.55
CA ALA A 70 -4.35 -8.44 -26.12
C ALA A 70 -5.70 -8.26 -25.42
N LEU A 71 -6.48 -7.23 -25.77
CA LEU A 71 -7.83 -7.00 -25.25
C LEU A 71 -8.74 -8.21 -25.60
N GLU A 72 -8.76 -8.62 -26.86
CA GLU A 72 -9.57 -9.75 -27.33
C GLU A 72 -9.21 -11.08 -26.64
N LYS A 73 -7.92 -11.26 -26.33
CA LYS A 73 -7.44 -12.46 -25.65
C LYS A 73 -7.78 -12.50 -24.16
N ARG A 74 -7.90 -11.33 -23.50
CA ARG A 74 -7.87 -11.25 -22.04
C ARG A 74 -9.18 -10.80 -21.39
N VAL A 75 -10.02 -10.09 -22.12
CA VAL A 75 -11.32 -9.66 -21.61
C VAL A 75 -12.39 -10.66 -22.10
N PRO A 76 -13.31 -11.10 -21.23
CA PRO A 76 -14.35 -12.06 -21.62
C PRO A 76 -15.15 -11.58 -22.82
N ARG A 77 -15.29 -12.44 -23.83
CA ARG A 77 -16.03 -12.12 -25.08
C ARG A 77 -17.47 -11.72 -24.79
N VAL A 78 -18.13 -12.37 -23.83
CA VAL A 78 -19.50 -12.06 -23.44
C VAL A 78 -19.69 -10.58 -23.07
N LEU A 79 -18.59 -9.86 -22.72
CA LEU A 79 -18.59 -8.46 -22.46
C LEU A 79 -18.17 -7.63 -23.68
N VAL A 80 -17.01 -7.97 -24.30
CA VAL A 80 -16.47 -7.22 -25.43
C VAL A 80 -17.48 -7.16 -26.58
N ASP A 81 -18.17 -8.28 -26.87
CA ASP A 81 -19.14 -8.38 -27.95
C ASP A 81 -20.42 -7.52 -27.76
N ARG A 82 -20.55 -6.87 -26.57
CA ARG A 82 -21.64 -5.91 -26.29
C ARG A 82 -21.31 -4.47 -26.66
N PHE A 83 -20.10 -4.19 -27.17
CA PHE A 83 -19.61 -2.86 -27.47
C PHE A 83 -18.95 -2.80 -28.85
N HIS A 84 -19.06 -1.65 -29.49
CA HIS A 84 -18.26 -1.31 -30.67
C HIS A 84 -17.05 -0.47 -30.21
N ILE A 85 -15.88 -1.12 -30.07
CA ILE A 85 -14.63 -0.48 -29.60
C ILE A 85 -13.84 0.01 -30.81
N ILE A 86 -13.82 1.33 -31.01
CA ILE A 86 -13.17 2.02 -32.12
C ILE A 86 -11.79 2.46 -31.69
N LYS A 87 -10.76 2.05 -32.44
CA LYS A 87 -9.35 2.35 -32.15
C LYS A 87 -8.91 3.61 -32.90
N SER A 88 -8.77 4.72 -32.21
CA SER A 88 -8.28 6.02 -32.69
C SER A 88 -9.07 6.63 -33.85
N ARG A 89 -9.29 5.90 -34.92
CA ARG A 89 -9.77 6.44 -36.20
C ARG A 89 -11.20 5.98 -36.52
N VAL A 90 -12.10 6.93 -36.64
CA VAL A 90 -13.49 6.67 -36.97
C VAL A 90 -13.61 6.66 -38.49
N ARG A 91 -13.53 5.49 -39.13
CA ARG A 91 -13.56 5.38 -40.59
C ARG A 91 -14.95 5.34 -41.19
N ASP A 92 -15.93 4.75 -40.55
CA ASP A 92 -17.31 4.75 -41.05
C ASP A 92 -18.34 4.70 -39.96
N ALA A 93 -19.39 5.45 -40.12
CA ALA A 93 -20.34 5.70 -39.05
C ALA A 93 -21.63 4.90 -39.23
N SER A 94 -21.58 3.73 -39.80
CA SER A 94 -22.68 2.76 -39.72
C SER A 94 -22.65 2.06 -38.34
N ALA A 95 -22.70 2.88 -37.29
CA ALA A 95 -22.95 2.42 -35.95
C ALA A 95 -24.37 1.85 -35.93
N ASP A 96 -24.50 0.57 -35.68
CA ASP A 96 -25.73 -0.02 -35.20
C ASP A 96 -26.20 0.82 -33.99
N ALA A 97 -27.36 1.43 -34.07
CA ALA A 97 -27.85 2.38 -33.05
C ALA A 97 -28.05 1.71 -31.68
N GLU A 98 -28.05 0.37 -31.63
CA GLU A 98 -28.27 -0.42 -30.42
C GLU A 98 -26.96 -0.78 -29.68
N THR A 99 -25.80 -0.77 -30.35
CA THR A 99 -24.51 -1.14 -29.72
C THR A 99 -23.73 0.10 -29.29
N PRO A 100 -23.38 0.25 -27.97
CA PRO A 100 -22.67 1.41 -27.49
C PRO A 100 -21.28 1.54 -28.11
N ASN A 101 -20.94 2.72 -28.64
CA ASN A 101 -19.63 3.01 -29.21
C ASN A 101 -18.66 3.46 -28.10
N VAL A 102 -17.46 2.88 -28.05
CA VAL A 102 -16.35 3.28 -27.18
C VAL A 102 -15.19 3.71 -28.06
N LEU A 103 -14.75 4.97 -27.93
CA LEU A 103 -13.59 5.48 -28.66
C LEU A 103 -12.34 5.34 -27.81
N TRP A 104 -11.42 4.46 -28.24
CA TRP A 104 -10.12 4.23 -27.60
C TRP A 104 -9.04 4.99 -28.35
N LEU A 105 -8.64 6.12 -27.79
CA LEU A 105 -7.77 7.11 -28.38
C LEU A 105 -6.29 6.77 -28.19
N HIS A 106 -5.54 6.65 -29.29
CA HIS A 106 -4.10 6.42 -29.28
C HIS A 106 -3.30 7.57 -29.91
N ASP A 107 -3.94 8.39 -30.75
CA ASP A 107 -3.30 9.47 -31.50
C ASP A 107 -3.33 10.82 -30.74
N LEU A 108 -2.64 11.82 -31.29
CA LEU A 108 -2.63 13.17 -30.75
C LEU A 108 -3.94 13.92 -31.08
N PRO A 109 -4.33 14.93 -30.28
CA PRO A 109 -5.56 15.67 -30.51
C PRO A 109 -5.59 16.43 -31.84
N ASN A 110 -4.42 16.83 -32.37
CA ASN A 110 -4.27 17.54 -33.64
C ASN A 110 -4.20 16.63 -34.87
N ASP A 111 -4.34 15.32 -34.70
CA ASP A 111 -4.47 14.39 -35.82
C ASP A 111 -5.73 14.78 -36.61
N PRO A 112 -5.64 14.96 -37.99
CA PRO A 112 -6.77 15.35 -38.81
C PRO A 112 -8.00 14.44 -38.64
N GLU A 113 -7.81 13.16 -38.40
CA GLU A 113 -8.89 12.21 -38.21
C GLU A 113 -9.65 12.40 -36.89
N ASN A 114 -9.10 13.15 -35.94
CA ASN A 114 -9.77 13.53 -34.70
C ASN A 114 -10.57 14.85 -34.81
N ALA A 115 -10.51 15.52 -35.95
CA ALA A 115 -11.17 16.82 -36.13
C ALA A 115 -12.68 16.78 -35.90
N HIS A 116 -13.34 15.61 -36.18
CA HIS A 116 -14.76 15.41 -35.93
C HIS A 116 -15.16 15.56 -34.45
N LEU A 117 -14.22 15.41 -33.52
CA LEU A 117 -14.46 15.58 -32.08
C LEU A 117 -14.73 17.04 -31.67
N ARG A 118 -14.57 18.01 -32.57
CA ARG A 118 -15.03 19.40 -32.36
C ARG A 118 -16.56 19.50 -32.36
N ASP A 119 -17.22 18.65 -33.15
CA ASP A 119 -18.66 18.62 -33.22
C ASP A 119 -19.31 17.87 -32.05
N ALA A 120 -20.30 18.51 -31.41
CA ALA A 120 -21.03 17.95 -30.27
C ALA A 120 -21.86 16.73 -30.67
N ALA A 121 -22.46 16.73 -31.87
CA ALA A 121 -23.25 15.61 -32.39
C ALA A 121 -22.35 14.40 -32.65
N SER A 122 -21.12 14.62 -33.14
CA SER A 122 -20.13 13.57 -33.29
C SER A 122 -19.74 12.96 -31.93
N ARG A 123 -19.46 13.79 -30.92
CA ARG A 123 -19.14 13.32 -29.56
C ARG A 123 -20.31 12.57 -28.90
N ALA A 124 -21.55 12.98 -29.18
CA ALA A 124 -22.75 12.34 -28.62
C ALA A 124 -22.87 10.87 -29.01
N ARG A 125 -22.30 10.46 -30.14
CA ARG A 125 -22.32 9.09 -30.67
C ARG A 125 -21.51 8.10 -29.81
N PHE A 126 -20.64 8.59 -28.97
CA PHE A 126 -19.79 7.74 -28.11
C PHE A 126 -20.32 7.70 -26.69
N ALA A 127 -20.45 6.49 -26.17
CA ALA A 127 -20.78 6.24 -24.76
C ALA A 127 -19.58 6.52 -23.84
N LYS A 128 -18.34 6.30 -24.34
CA LYS A 128 -17.11 6.47 -23.57
C LYS A 128 -15.93 6.87 -24.46
N PHE A 129 -15.03 7.68 -23.92
CA PHE A 129 -13.72 8.04 -24.48
C PHE A 129 -12.64 7.49 -23.57
N ILE A 130 -11.74 6.66 -24.10
CA ILE A 130 -10.65 6.03 -23.36
C ILE A 130 -9.33 6.63 -23.84
N PHE A 131 -8.64 7.33 -22.94
CA PHE A 131 -7.32 7.93 -23.17
C PHE A 131 -6.23 7.01 -22.60
N VAL A 132 -5.07 6.95 -23.25
CA VAL A 132 -3.98 6.07 -22.85
C VAL A 132 -3.00 6.69 -21.84
N SER A 133 -3.20 7.95 -21.46
CA SER A 133 -2.45 8.64 -20.40
C SER A 133 -3.22 9.87 -19.89
N GLU A 134 -2.88 10.35 -18.70
CA GLU A 134 -3.41 11.61 -18.18
C GLU A 134 -2.90 12.80 -18.99
N TRP A 135 -1.66 12.71 -19.46
CA TRP A 135 -1.10 13.71 -20.36
C TRP A 135 -1.96 13.84 -21.62
N GLN A 136 -2.31 12.72 -22.28
CA GLN A 136 -3.14 12.73 -23.48
C GLN A 136 -4.53 13.31 -23.19
N ARG A 137 -5.20 12.88 -22.12
CA ARG A 137 -6.50 13.43 -21.70
C ARG A 137 -6.41 14.96 -21.54
N SER A 138 -5.37 15.44 -20.86
CA SER A 138 -5.15 16.87 -20.67
C SER A 138 -4.87 17.61 -21.99
N ALA A 139 -4.10 17.01 -22.90
CA ALA A 139 -3.83 17.56 -24.22
C ALA A 139 -5.11 17.68 -25.08
N TYR A 140 -6.00 16.67 -25.00
CA TYR A 140 -7.32 16.74 -25.65
C TYR A 140 -8.21 17.81 -25.03
N ALA A 141 -8.25 17.92 -23.72
CA ALA A 141 -8.99 18.98 -23.03
C ALA A 141 -8.46 20.38 -23.38
N GLN A 142 -7.15 20.53 -23.51
CA GLN A 142 -6.53 21.79 -23.94
C GLN A 142 -6.87 22.13 -25.41
N TYR A 143 -6.92 21.15 -26.30
CA TYR A 143 -7.13 21.34 -27.72
C TYR A 143 -8.62 21.51 -28.10
N PHE A 144 -9.52 20.75 -27.48
CA PHE A 144 -10.96 20.74 -27.77
C PHE A 144 -11.80 21.49 -26.73
N GLY A 145 -11.24 21.88 -25.57
CA GLY A 145 -11.96 22.29 -24.39
C GLY A 145 -12.34 21.07 -23.53
N ASP A 146 -12.83 21.29 -22.31
CA ASP A 146 -13.32 20.21 -21.43
C ASP A 146 -14.69 19.71 -21.87
N VAL A 147 -14.74 19.10 -23.05
CA VAL A 147 -15.98 18.67 -23.73
C VAL A 147 -16.30 17.19 -23.56
N PHE A 148 -15.40 16.44 -22.91
CA PHE A 148 -15.53 14.99 -22.74
C PHE A 148 -16.21 14.60 -21.43
N GLY A 149 -16.12 15.45 -20.39
CA GLY A 149 -16.80 15.28 -19.10
C GLY A 149 -16.67 13.86 -18.51
N ASP A 150 -17.74 13.35 -17.92
CA ASP A 150 -17.80 12.03 -17.29
C ASP A 150 -17.61 10.84 -18.26
N LYS A 151 -17.69 11.11 -19.56
CA LYS A 151 -17.41 10.10 -20.58
C LYS A 151 -15.91 9.83 -20.75
N ALA A 152 -15.02 10.73 -20.29
CA ALA A 152 -13.58 10.56 -20.34
C ALA A 152 -13.07 9.61 -19.25
N THR A 153 -12.23 8.66 -19.65
CA THR A 153 -11.54 7.75 -18.71
C THR A 153 -10.11 7.53 -19.19
N VAL A 154 -9.16 7.49 -18.29
CA VAL A 154 -7.78 7.13 -18.63
C VAL A 154 -7.58 5.65 -18.32
N LEU A 155 -7.13 4.93 -19.33
CA LEU A 155 -6.81 3.51 -19.24
C LEU A 155 -5.47 3.29 -19.97
N ARG A 156 -4.39 3.22 -19.23
CA ARG A 156 -3.04 3.15 -19.79
C ARG A 156 -2.82 1.92 -20.65
N ASN A 157 -1.95 2.04 -21.65
CA ASN A 157 -1.50 0.88 -22.41
C ASN A 157 -0.87 -0.17 -21.49
N ALA A 158 -0.93 -1.44 -21.90
CA ALA A 158 -0.38 -2.55 -21.15
C ALA A 158 0.49 -3.45 -22.02
N VAL A 159 1.44 -4.12 -21.40
CA VAL A 159 2.32 -5.08 -22.04
C VAL A 159 2.29 -6.40 -21.30
N GLU A 160 2.69 -7.48 -21.99
CA GLU A 160 2.98 -8.72 -21.30
C GLU A 160 4.21 -8.52 -20.40
N PRO A 161 4.14 -8.83 -19.10
CA PRO A 161 5.29 -8.71 -18.22
C PRO A 161 6.48 -9.54 -18.73
N PHE A 162 7.67 -9.01 -18.57
CA PHE A 162 8.88 -9.80 -18.76
C PHE A 162 9.15 -10.65 -17.53
N PRO A 163 9.76 -11.85 -17.70
CA PRO A 163 10.32 -12.58 -16.58
C PRO A 163 11.32 -11.69 -15.83
N ARG A 164 11.27 -11.68 -14.52
CA ARG A 164 12.21 -10.90 -13.70
C ARG A 164 13.61 -11.43 -13.92
N GLN A 165 14.52 -10.58 -14.32
CA GLN A 165 15.91 -10.92 -14.58
C GLN A 165 16.84 -10.05 -13.75
N ARG A 166 17.80 -10.69 -13.08
CA ARG A 166 18.97 -9.99 -12.57
C ARG A 166 19.94 -9.76 -13.72
N ARG A 167 20.22 -8.50 -14.01
CA ARG A 167 21.22 -8.14 -15.00
C ARG A 167 22.58 -8.12 -14.33
N GLU A 168 23.52 -8.88 -14.88
CA GLU A 168 24.90 -8.89 -14.45
C GLU A 168 25.76 -8.13 -15.44
N PRO A 169 26.92 -7.59 -15.02
CA PRO A 169 27.87 -6.99 -15.94
C PRO A 169 28.22 -7.96 -17.08
N PRO A 170 28.18 -7.50 -18.33
CA PRO A 170 28.44 -8.37 -19.48
C PRO A 170 29.89 -8.90 -19.45
N ARG A 171 30.05 -10.18 -19.70
CA ARG A 171 31.36 -10.85 -19.67
C ARG A 171 32.36 -10.26 -20.68
N ASP A 172 31.85 -9.71 -21.78
CA ASP A 172 32.64 -9.02 -22.83
C ASP A 172 32.89 -7.54 -22.49
N GLY A 173 32.35 -7.05 -21.38
CA GLY A 173 32.45 -5.65 -20.97
C GLY A 173 31.73 -4.67 -21.89
N VAL A 174 30.87 -5.14 -22.80
CA VAL A 174 30.18 -4.30 -23.79
C VAL A 174 28.78 -3.90 -23.28
N MET A 175 28.55 -2.61 -23.14
CA MET A 175 27.24 -2.05 -22.83
C MET A 175 26.36 -2.10 -24.09
N ARG A 176 25.19 -2.77 -24.00
CA ARG A 176 24.25 -2.91 -25.12
C ARG A 176 23.16 -1.87 -25.04
N LEU A 177 23.11 -1.01 -26.05
CA LEU A 177 22.06 -0.03 -26.26
C LEU A 177 21.06 -0.59 -27.28
N ILE A 178 19.81 -0.22 -27.15
CA ILE A 178 18.75 -0.59 -28.10
C ILE A 178 17.98 0.64 -28.55
N TYR A 179 17.56 0.67 -29.83
CA TYR A 179 16.56 1.59 -30.35
C TYR A 179 15.50 0.77 -31.12
N HIS A 180 14.23 0.82 -30.69
CA HIS A 180 13.17 -0.03 -31.23
C HIS A 180 11.87 0.73 -31.50
N THR A 181 12.02 1.86 -32.18
CA THR A 181 10.88 2.66 -32.69
C THR A 181 11.11 3.03 -34.16
N THR A 182 10.10 3.61 -34.79
CA THR A 182 10.21 4.09 -36.17
C THR A 182 11.24 5.23 -36.30
N PRO A 183 11.92 5.36 -37.44
CA PRO A 183 13.12 6.20 -37.55
C PRO A 183 12.90 7.70 -37.37
N HIS A 184 11.70 8.19 -37.67
CA HIS A 184 11.35 9.61 -37.50
C HIS A 184 11.24 10.06 -36.04
N ARG A 185 11.30 9.12 -35.08
CA ARG A 185 11.14 9.41 -33.65
C ARG A 185 12.47 9.70 -32.94
N GLY A 186 13.52 10.09 -33.69
CA GLY A 186 14.80 10.54 -33.15
C GLY A 186 16.01 9.66 -33.49
N LEU A 187 15.91 8.74 -34.45
CA LEU A 187 17.07 7.96 -34.89
C LEU A 187 18.21 8.84 -35.41
N ASP A 188 17.91 9.93 -36.08
CA ASP A 188 18.91 10.90 -36.59
C ASP A 188 19.66 11.60 -35.43
N VAL A 189 18.98 11.91 -34.32
CA VAL A 189 19.57 12.48 -33.12
C VAL A 189 20.46 11.43 -32.44
N LEU A 190 19.98 10.18 -32.34
CA LEU A 190 20.76 9.06 -31.78
C LEU A 190 22.05 8.82 -32.56
N MET A 191 21.97 8.72 -33.86
CA MET A 191 23.13 8.43 -34.70
C MET A 191 24.20 9.54 -34.64
N ARG A 192 23.81 10.82 -34.48
CA ARG A 192 24.74 11.91 -34.24
C ARG A 192 25.49 11.78 -32.91
N ALA A 193 24.78 11.40 -31.84
CA ALA A 193 25.36 11.25 -30.51
C ALA A 193 26.20 9.96 -30.41
N PHE A 194 25.76 8.86 -31.05
CA PHE A 194 26.33 7.54 -30.88
C PHE A 194 27.81 7.43 -31.30
N ALA A 195 28.21 8.08 -32.37
CA ALA A 195 29.62 8.06 -32.83
C ALA A 195 30.56 8.57 -31.72
N LYS A 196 30.21 9.69 -31.10
CA LYS A 196 30.98 10.25 -29.96
C LYS A 196 31.01 9.34 -28.75
N ILE A 197 29.86 8.70 -28.46
CA ILE A 197 29.72 7.77 -27.33
C ILE A 197 30.58 6.54 -27.58
N TYR A 198 30.60 5.98 -28.81
CA TYR A 198 31.39 4.81 -29.15
C TYR A 198 32.89 5.07 -28.96
N GLU A 199 33.39 6.24 -29.44
CA GLU A 199 34.76 6.67 -29.23
C GLU A 199 35.08 6.87 -27.74
N ARG A 200 34.19 7.53 -26.97
CA ARG A 200 34.39 7.80 -25.55
C ARG A 200 34.57 6.51 -24.73
N TYR A 201 33.87 5.46 -25.10
CA TYR A 201 33.93 4.16 -24.38
C TYR A 201 34.86 3.15 -25.10
N GLU A 202 35.73 3.59 -25.98
CA GLU A 202 36.73 2.77 -26.66
C GLU A 202 36.13 1.50 -27.31
N GLY A 203 34.94 1.63 -27.92
CA GLY A 203 34.24 0.52 -28.54
C GLY A 203 33.50 -0.42 -27.59
N LYS A 204 33.47 -0.13 -26.28
CA LYS A 204 32.77 -0.96 -25.29
C LYS A 204 31.28 -0.63 -25.17
N VAL A 205 30.67 -0.10 -26.19
CA VAL A 205 29.24 0.09 -26.37
C VAL A 205 28.80 -0.47 -27.70
N HIS A 206 27.63 -1.11 -27.75
CA HIS A 206 27.04 -1.61 -28.99
C HIS A 206 25.57 -1.13 -29.09
N LEU A 207 25.17 -0.70 -30.28
CA LEU A 207 23.83 -0.22 -30.57
C LEU A 207 23.08 -1.18 -31.50
N ASP A 208 22.01 -1.75 -31.05
CA ASP A 208 21.05 -2.52 -31.85
C ASP A 208 19.87 -1.63 -32.29
N VAL A 209 19.62 -1.52 -33.59
CA VAL A 209 18.60 -0.66 -34.19
C VAL A 209 17.51 -1.51 -34.86
N TYR A 210 16.36 -1.59 -34.24
CA TYR A 210 15.13 -2.20 -34.74
C TYR A 210 14.17 -1.09 -35.20
N SER A 211 14.26 -0.70 -36.45
CA SER A 211 13.58 0.51 -36.94
C SER A 211 13.21 0.43 -38.40
N SER A 212 11.94 0.50 -38.69
CA SER A 212 11.38 0.60 -40.05
C SER A 212 9.89 0.93 -39.99
N PHE A 213 9.36 1.63 -40.98
CA PHE A 213 7.92 1.77 -41.17
C PHE A 213 7.24 0.50 -41.69
N ALA A 214 8.01 -0.53 -42.06
CA ALA A 214 7.47 -1.80 -42.48
C ALA A 214 6.61 -2.49 -41.38
N VAL A 215 6.83 -2.15 -40.08
CA VAL A 215 5.96 -2.60 -38.96
C VAL A 215 4.50 -2.17 -39.13
N TYR A 216 4.24 -1.12 -39.90
CA TYR A 216 2.89 -0.65 -40.26
C TYR A 216 2.49 -1.01 -41.69
N GLY A 217 3.29 -1.81 -42.41
CA GLY A 217 3.11 -2.12 -43.83
C GLY A 217 3.55 -0.96 -44.78
N TRP A 218 4.23 0.08 -44.29
CA TRP A 218 4.57 1.28 -45.07
C TRP A 218 6.08 1.38 -45.34
N LYS A 219 6.68 0.27 -45.82
CA LYS A 219 8.14 0.20 -46.08
C LYS A 219 8.66 1.33 -46.96
N GLN A 220 7.85 1.83 -47.90
CA GLN A 220 8.24 2.95 -48.79
C GLN A 220 8.55 4.25 -48.03
N ARG A 221 8.05 4.40 -46.78
CA ARG A 221 8.36 5.55 -45.93
C ARG A 221 9.75 5.48 -45.28
N ASP A 222 10.46 4.39 -45.43
CA ASP A 222 11.85 4.24 -44.97
C ASP A 222 12.83 5.02 -45.84
N ALA A 223 12.53 5.29 -47.11
CA ALA A 223 13.43 5.92 -48.06
C ALA A 223 14.13 7.22 -47.57
N PRO A 224 13.48 8.15 -46.89
CA PRO A 224 14.16 9.33 -46.37
C PRO A 224 15.16 9.03 -45.25
N PHE A 225 15.12 7.83 -44.62
CA PHE A 225 15.92 7.43 -43.47
C PHE A 225 17.00 6.40 -43.83
N GLU A 226 17.06 5.95 -45.09
CA GLU A 226 18.01 4.90 -45.56
C GLU A 226 19.48 5.30 -45.29
N HIS A 227 19.78 6.59 -45.35
CA HIS A 227 21.13 7.07 -45.03
C HIS A 227 21.51 6.81 -43.56
N LEU A 228 20.52 6.82 -42.60
CA LEU A 228 20.76 6.51 -41.20
C LEU A 228 20.96 5.00 -41.00
N PHE A 229 20.18 4.20 -41.70
CA PHE A 229 20.31 2.74 -41.68
C PHE A 229 21.69 2.30 -42.24
N GLU A 230 22.11 2.91 -43.32
CA GLU A 230 23.41 2.65 -43.91
C GLU A 230 24.56 3.14 -43.00
N THR A 231 24.42 4.26 -42.34
CA THR A 231 25.38 4.72 -41.34
C THR A 231 25.54 3.71 -40.21
N CYS A 232 24.42 3.14 -39.70
CA CYS A 232 24.48 2.08 -38.69
C CYS A 232 25.18 0.82 -39.24
N ARG A 233 24.83 0.35 -40.45
CA ARG A 233 25.46 -0.86 -41.07
C ARG A 233 26.95 -0.74 -41.22
N ARG A 234 27.47 0.46 -41.49
CA ARG A 234 28.91 0.73 -41.65
C ARG A 234 29.66 0.95 -40.36
N HIS A 235 28.94 1.24 -39.27
CA HIS A 235 29.57 1.56 -38.01
C HIS A 235 29.84 0.29 -37.19
N ALA A 236 31.13 0.04 -36.82
CA ALA A 236 31.56 -1.18 -36.12
C ALA A 236 30.78 -1.49 -34.83
N GLY A 237 30.29 -0.48 -34.15
CA GLY A 237 29.50 -0.61 -32.90
C GLY A 237 27.98 -0.60 -33.11
N CYS A 238 27.46 -0.72 -34.37
CA CYS A 238 26.03 -0.65 -34.62
C CYS A 238 25.55 -1.81 -35.50
N THR A 239 24.41 -2.40 -35.12
CA THR A 239 23.72 -3.42 -35.91
C THR A 239 22.31 -2.97 -36.28
N TYR A 240 22.01 -2.89 -37.57
CA TYR A 240 20.69 -2.57 -38.08
C TYR A 240 19.89 -3.85 -38.38
N HIS A 241 18.78 -4.06 -37.72
CA HIS A 241 17.92 -5.24 -37.85
C HIS A 241 16.69 -5.02 -38.73
N GLY A 242 16.31 -3.75 -38.97
CA GLY A 242 15.09 -3.38 -39.71
C GLY A 242 13.79 -3.63 -38.93
N ALA A 243 12.75 -4.08 -39.63
CA ALA A 243 11.49 -4.52 -39.04
C ALA A 243 11.57 -6.00 -38.70
N VAL A 244 11.36 -6.33 -37.46
CA VAL A 244 11.29 -7.71 -36.94
C VAL A 244 10.00 -7.92 -36.16
N SER A 245 9.72 -9.14 -35.75
CA SER A 245 8.55 -9.44 -34.89
C SER A 245 8.68 -8.79 -33.51
N ASN A 246 7.55 -8.59 -32.82
CA ASN A 246 7.58 -8.09 -31.45
C ASN A 246 8.28 -9.06 -30.51
N GLU A 247 8.17 -10.36 -30.75
CA GLU A 247 8.86 -11.42 -29.99
C GLU A 247 10.38 -11.28 -30.08
N GLU A 248 10.91 -10.99 -31.26
CA GLU A 248 12.36 -10.77 -31.46
C GLU A 248 12.83 -9.49 -30.77
N VAL A 249 12.04 -8.40 -30.83
CA VAL A 249 12.32 -7.17 -30.07
C VAL A 249 12.32 -7.45 -28.57
N ARG A 250 11.35 -8.21 -28.08
CA ARG A 250 11.24 -8.56 -26.67
C ARG A 250 12.42 -9.43 -26.24
N GLU A 251 12.88 -10.37 -27.08
CA GLU A 251 14.11 -11.12 -26.81
C GLU A 251 15.34 -10.21 -26.76
N ALA A 252 15.46 -9.26 -27.68
CA ALA A 252 16.53 -8.27 -27.66
C ALA A 252 16.53 -7.41 -26.39
N LEU A 253 15.36 -7.01 -25.92
CA LEU A 253 15.21 -6.26 -24.66
C LEU A 253 15.70 -7.04 -23.44
N THR A 254 15.68 -8.38 -23.44
CA THR A 254 16.26 -9.17 -22.35
C THR A 254 17.78 -9.02 -22.27
N ARG A 255 18.45 -8.68 -23.34
CA ARG A 255 19.92 -8.51 -23.43
C ARG A 255 20.36 -7.05 -23.39
N ALA A 256 19.47 -6.11 -23.76
CA ALA A 256 19.77 -4.67 -23.79
C ALA A 256 19.90 -4.09 -22.38
N HIS A 257 20.78 -3.12 -22.20
CA HIS A 257 20.99 -2.40 -20.95
C HIS A 257 20.24 -1.06 -20.95
N VAL A 258 20.34 -0.31 -22.06
CA VAL A 258 19.76 1.03 -22.15
C VAL A 258 18.94 1.14 -23.44
N PHE A 259 17.70 1.60 -23.31
CA PHE A 259 16.91 2.07 -24.44
C PHE A 259 17.28 3.54 -24.73
N ALA A 260 18.07 3.72 -25.77
CA ALA A 260 18.58 5.02 -26.20
C ALA A 260 17.56 5.69 -27.11
N TYR A 261 16.65 6.48 -26.51
CA TYR A 261 15.49 7.04 -27.19
C TYR A 261 15.43 8.58 -27.12
N PRO A 262 16.21 9.29 -27.94
CA PRO A 262 16.11 10.77 -28.02
C PRO A 262 14.84 11.18 -28.77
N SER A 263 13.68 10.97 -28.15
CA SER A 263 12.39 11.19 -28.80
C SER A 263 12.25 12.60 -29.35
N THR A 264 11.92 12.70 -30.64
CA THR A 264 11.48 13.91 -31.32
C THR A 264 9.97 13.91 -31.58
N TRP A 265 9.29 12.88 -31.10
CA TRP A 265 7.86 12.67 -31.25
C TRP A 265 7.12 12.90 -29.95
N MET A 266 5.97 13.57 -30.02
CA MET A 266 5.12 13.78 -28.84
C MET A 266 4.34 12.49 -28.54
N GLU A 267 4.86 11.71 -27.63
CA GLU A 267 4.27 10.41 -27.28
C GLU A 267 2.98 10.56 -26.47
N THR A 268 1.97 9.74 -26.81
CA THR A 268 0.71 9.64 -26.04
C THR A 268 0.79 8.67 -24.90
N SER A 269 1.66 7.64 -24.97
CA SER A 269 1.89 6.63 -23.92
C SER A 269 3.22 5.89 -24.08
N CYS A 270 3.75 5.73 -25.27
CA CYS A 270 5.00 5.05 -25.63
C CYS A 270 5.12 3.59 -25.16
N ILE A 271 4.47 2.65 -25.86
CA ILE A 271 4.54 1.20 -25.56
C ILE A 271 5.99 0.69 -25.55
N ALA A 272 6.84 1.19 -26.46
CA ALA A 272 8.27 0.83 -26.49
C ALA A 272 8.98 1.15 -25.17
N ALA A 273 8.70 2.32 -24.57
CA ALA A 273 9.24 2.66 -23.25
C ALA A 273 8.67 1.75 -22.14
N ILE A 274 7.38 1.41 -22.21
CA ILE A 274 6.73 0.50 -21.26
C ILE A 274 7.36 -0.90 -21.33
N GLU A 275 7.63 -1.43 -22.55
CA GLU A 275 8.30 -2.71 -22.73
C GLU A 275 9.73 -2.68 -22.18
N ALA A 276 10.47 -1.60 -22.46
CA ALA A 276 11.82 -1.41 -21.92
C ALA A 276 11.81 -1.38 -20.37
N LEU A 277 10.88 -0.63 -19.75
CA LEU A 277 10.70 -0.61 -18.30
C LEU A 277 10.39 -2.00 -17.76
N SER A 278 9.48 -2.73 -18.39
CA SER A 278 9.05 -4.07 -17.99
C SER A 278 10.20 -5.09 -18.11
N ALA A 279 11.08 -4.92 -19.09
CA ALA A 279 12.30 -5.73 -19.27
C ALA A 279 13.45 -5.33 -18.33
N GLY A 280 13.31 -4.28 -17.53
CA GLY A 280 14.40 -3.75 -16.68
C GLY A 280 15.49 -3.02 -17.45
N VAL A 281 15.18 -2.53 -18.65
CA VAL A 281 16.07 -1.72 -19.47
C VAL A 281 15.94 -0.26 -19.03
N HIS A 282 17.07 0.41 -18.82
CA HIS A 282 17.06 1.82 -18.46
C HIS A 282 16.73 2.68 -19.69
N VAL A 283 15.72 3.55 -19.56
CA VAL A 283 15.31 4.42 -20.68
C VAL A 283 15.95 5.78 -20.55
N VAL A 284 16.60 6.26 -21.61
CA VAL A 284 17.09 7.64 -21.70
C VAL A 284 16.35 8.33 -22.82
N SER A 285 15.54 9.35 -22.48
CA SER A 285 14.65 10.01 -23.45
C SER A 285 14.43 11.49 -23.14
N SER A 286 13.98 12.23 -24.16
CA SER A 286 13.47 13.59 -23.97
C SER A 286 12.16 13.58 -23.15
N ASN A 287 11.78 14.74 -22.60
CA ASN A 287 10.57 14.90 -21.79
C ASN A 287 9.32 15.24 -22.63
N LEU A 288 9.26 14.76 -23.88
CA LEU A 288 8.14 15.04 -24.78
C LEU A 288 6.87 14.21 -24.46
N GLY A 289 5.72 14.87 -24.50
CA GLY A 289 4.45 14.21 -24.38
C GLY A 289 4.26 13.47 -23.06
N ALA A 290 3.76 12.26 -23.12
CA ALA A 290 3.52 11.41 -21.95
C ALA A 290 4.77 10.68 -21.45
N LEU A 291 5.96 10.88 -22.02
CA LEU A 291 7.18 10.18 -21.58
C LEU A 291 7.50 10.37 -20.08
N PRO A 292 7.41 11.60 -19.51
CA PRO A 292 7.60 11.77 -18.07
C PRO A 292 6.57 10.97 -17.23
N GLU A 293 5.31 10.92 -17.66
CA GLU A 293 4.27 10.13 -17.01
C GLU A 293 4.55 8.63 -17.12
N THR A 294 4.98 8.16 -18.30
CA THR A 294 5.27 6.75 -18.54
C THR A 294 6.48 6.28 -17.75
N LEU A 295 7.55 7.07 -17.72
CA LEU A 295 8.81 6.69 -17.07
C LEU A 295 8.79 6.87 -15.54
N ARG A 296 8.00 7.80 -15.01
CA ARG A 296 7.85 8.07 -13.56
C ARG A 296 9.15 8.04 -12.75
N GLY A 297 10.23 8.58 -13.34
CA GLY A 297 11.53 8.67 -12.67
C GLY A 297 12.39 7.41 -12.71
N PHE A 298 11.91 6.30 -13.26
CA PHE A 298 12.73 5.09 -13.48
C PHE A 298 13.71 5.23 -14.64
N GLY A 299 13.41 6.11 -15.62
CA GLY A 299 14.31 6.46 -16.69
C GLY A 299 15.04 7.80 -16.44
N THR A 300 15.96 8.13 -17.31
CA THR A 300 16.59 9.44 -17.37
C THR A 300 15.86 10.28 -18.40
N THR A 301 15.19 11.36 -17.96
CA THR A 301 14.55 12.34 -18.85
C THR A 301 15.35 13.63 -18.87
N TYR A 302 15.41 14.26 -20.04
CA TYR A 302 16.05 15.57 -20.25
C TYR A 302 15.14 16.48 -21.07
N PRO A 303 15.32 17.84 -20.99
CA PRO A 303 14.53 18.79 -21.76
C PRO A 303 14.72 18.58 -23.27
N TYR A 304 13.62 18.52 -23.99
CA TYR A 304 13.62 18.48 -25.45
C TYR A 304 14.11 19.82 -26.03
N ASP A 305 14.89 19.76 -27.11
CA ASP A 305 15.27 20.92 -27.89
C ASP A 305 14.86 20.72 -29.35
N HIS A 306 14.35 21.79 -29.99
CA HIS A 306 14.00 21.78 -31.40
C HIS A 306 15.23 21.76 -32.31
N ASP A 307 16.36 22.34 -31.86
CA ASP A 307 17.64 22.23 -32.57
C ASP A 307 18.20 20.83 -32.40
N LYS A 308 18.36 20.12 -33.52
CA LYS A 308 18.81 18.72 -33.49
C LYS A 308 20.24 18.56 -32.99
N GLY A 309 21.09 19.56 -33.12
CA GLY A 309 22.47 19.54 -32.60
C GLY A 309 22.46 19.66 -31.09
N MET A 310 21.76 20.66 -30.54
CA MET A 310 21.57 20.87 -29.11
C MET A 310 20.87 19.69 -28.45
N HIS A 311 19.86 19.12 -29.12
CA HIS A 311 19.18 17.92 -28.67
C HIS A 311 20.15 16.73 -28.59
N ALA A 312 20.98 16.50 -29.64
CA ALA A 312 21.96 15.41 -29.63
C ALA A 312 23.00 15.58 -28.53
N ASP A 313 23.50 16.79 -28.29
CA ASP A 313 24.49 17.05 -27.22
C ASP A 313 23.89 16.90 -25.83
N THR A 314 22.61 17.24 -25.63
CA THR A 314 21.93 17.06 -24.36
C THR A 314 21.62 15.58 -24.11
N PHE A 315 21.18 14.86 -25.13
CA PHE A 315 21.01 13.42 -25.11
C PHE A 315 22.30 12.68 -24.82
N GLU A 316 23.41 13.04 -25.49
CA GLU A 316 24.73 12.47 -25.26
C GLU A 316 25.11 12.54 -23.78
N ARG A 317 25.02 13.73 -23.17
CA ARG A 317 25.30 13.91 -21.74
C ARG A 317 24.43 13.04 -20.84
N ALA A 318 23.14 12.95 -21.15
CA ALA A 318 22.20 12.13 -20.40
C ALA A 318 22.52 10.62 -20.54
N LEU A 319 22.84 10.18 -21.74
CA LEU A 319 23.18 8.79 -22.01
C LEU A 319 24.52 8.39 -21.38
N VAL A 320 25.54 9.25 -21.46
CA VAL A 320 26.83 9.06 -20.77
C VAL A 320 26.61 8.91 -19.26
N GLY A 321 25.86 9.81 -18.64
CA GLY A 321 25.55 9.73 -17.21
C GLY A 321 24.81 8.43 -16.83
N ALA A 322 23.91 7.96 -17.70
CA ALA A 322 23.20 6.69 -17.49
C ALA A 322 24.13 5.47 -17.62
N ILE A 323 25.06 5.48 -18.57
CA ILE A 323 26.05 4.41 -18.75
C ILE A 323 27.03 4.37 -17.57
N ASP A 324 27.59 5.54 -17.18
CA ASP A 324 28.58 5.63 -16.10
C ASP A 324 28.02 5.18 -14.75
N SER A 325 26.73 5.44 -14.51
CA SER A 325 26.05 5.06 -13.26
C SER A 325 25.35 3.70 -13.33
N TYR A 326 25.35 3.02 -14.48
CA TYR A 326 24.48 1.85 -14.70
C TYR A 326 24.67 0.74 -13.68
N TRP A 327 25.91 0.45 -13.27
CA TRP A 327 26.24 -0.64 -12.34
C TRP A 327 26.35 -0.18 -10.88
N GLN A 328 26.00 1.05 -10.58
CA GLN A 328 25.91 1.49 -9.18
C GLN A 328 24.81 0.71 -8.45
N PRO A 329 25.02 0.28 -7.19
CA PRO A 329 24.07 -0.54 -6.45
C PRO A 329 22.65 0.01 -6.42
N GLU A 330 22.52 1.33 -6.22
CA GLU A 330 21.23 2.02 -6.19
C GLU A 330 20.52 1.95 -7.55
N LYS A 331 21.25 2.04 -8.65
CA LYS A 331 20.69 1.94 -10.01
C LYS A 331 20.29 0.52 -10.37
N ILE A 332 21.05 -0.48 -9.93
CA ILE A 332 20.69 -1.91 -10.08
C ILE A 332 19.38 -2.15 -9.34
N ARG A 333 19.28 -1.69 -8.09
CA ARG A 333 18.07 -1.83 -7.29
C ARG A 333 16.88 -1.10 -7.93
N LEU A 334 17.06 0.14 -8.37
CA LEU A 334 16.01 0.92 -9.01
C LEU A 334 15.43 0.21 -10.24
N ARG A 335 16.26 -0.44 -11.06
CA ARG A 335 15.79 -1.21 -12.23
C ARG A 335 15.01 -2.47 -11.83
N ARG A 336 15.31 -3.10 -10.71
CA ARG A 336 14.51 -4.22 -10.18
C ARG A 336 13.14 -3.75 -9.72
N ILE A 337 13.07 -2.61 -9.03
CA ILE A 337 11.80 -1.96 -8.64
C ILE A 337 11.02 -1.54 -9.88
N GLN A 338 11.70 -0.97 -10.88
CA GLN A 338 11.12 -0.61 -12.18
C GLN A 338 10.38 -1.78 -12.84
N GLN A 339 10.97 -2.98 -12.87
CA GLN A 339 10.33 -4.17 -13.46
C GLN A 339 9.04 -4.55 -12.73
N VAL A 340 9.07 -4.52 -11.39
CA VAL A 340 7.87 -4.79 -10.58
C VAL A 340 6.81 -3.73 -10.82
N TYR A 341 7.19 -2.47 -10.77
CA TYR A 341 6.30 -1.35 -11.05
C TYR A 341 5.65 -1.49 -12.44
N ALA A 342 6.46 -1.72 -13.48
CA ALA A 342 5.96 -1.86 -14.84
C ALA A 342 4.98 -3.04 -14.99
N SER A 343 5.24 -4.17 -14.31
CA SER A 343 4.32 -5.31 -14.33
C SER A 343 2.99 -5.04 -13.62
N GLN A 344 2.99 -4.21 -12.58
CA GLN A 344 1.79 -3.84 -11.84
C GLN A 344 0.95 -2.78 -12.55
N ILE A 345 1.60 -1.73 -13.05
CA ILE A 345 0.91 -0.56 -13.63
C ILE A 345 0.61 -0.74 -15.12
N PHE A 346 1.47 -1.44 -15.84
CA PHE A 346 1.34 -1.65 -17.29
C PHE A 346 1.14 -3.12 -17.65
N GLY A 347 0.94 -4.01 -16.68
CA GLY A 347 0.65 -5.41 -16.95
C GLY A 347 -0.83 -5.60 -17.32
N TRP A 348 -1.07 -6.54 -18.25
CA TRP A 348 -2.42 -6.96 -18.54
C TRP A 348 -3.12 -7.63 -17.36
N GLY A 349 -2.36 -8.09 -16.37
CA GLY A 349 -2.86 -8.90 -15.28
C GLY A 349 -3.13 -10.35 -15.72
N SER A 350 -3.25 -11.21 -14.74
CA SER A 350 -3.78 -12.57 -14.94
C SER A 350 -5.29 -12.59 -14.68
N PRO A 351 -6.05 -13.56 -15.19
CA PRO A 351 -7.46 -13.68 -14.86
C PRO A 351 -7.72 -13.64 -13.37
N GLY A 352 -8.60 -12.75 -12.93
CA GLY A 352 -8.91 -12.51 -11.51
C GLY A 352 -7.93 -11.65 -10.73
N GLN A 353 -6.81 -11.26 -11.33
CA GLN A 353 -5.86 -10.31 -10.73
C GLN A 353 -6.15 -8.88 -11.21
N MET A 354 -6.03 -7.91 -10.30
CA MET A 354 -6.12 -6.49 -10.68
C MET A 354 -5.04 -6.15 -11.71
N GLY A 355 -5.47 -5.88 -12.94
CA GLY A 355 -4.62 -5.50 -14.05
C GLY A 355 -5.44 -4.84 -15.14
N ARG A 356 -4.81 -4.55 -16.28
CA ARG A 356 -5.46 -3.83 -17.38
C ARG A 356 -6.72 -4.52 -17.91
N ALA A 357 -6.70 -5.85 -18.00
CA ALA A 357 -7.88 -6.61 -18.43
C ALA A 357 -9.05 -6.43 -17.45
N ASP A 358 -8.78 -6.38 -16.18
CA ASP A 358 -9.78 -6.21 -15.14
C ASP A 358 -10.38 -4.80 -15.11
N GLU A 359 -9.56 -3.78 -15.37
CA GLU A 359 -10.04 -2.41 -15.53
C GLU A 359 -10.98 -2.29 -16.75
N TRP A 360 -10.67 -2.96 -17.85
CA TRP A 360 -11.58 -3.07 -18.98
C TRP A 360 -12.91 -3.73 -18.59
N VAL A 361 -12.86 -4.85 -17.84
CA VAL A 361 -14.07 -5.53 -17.34
C VAL A 361 -14.91 -4.59 -16.49
N GLN A 362 -14.30 -3.83 -15.60
CA GLN A 362 -15.02 -2.88 -14.74
C GLN A 362 -15.66 -1.74 -15.55
N ILE A 363 -14.90 -1.13 -16.46
CA ILE A 363 -15.38 -0.01 -17.28
C ILE A 363 -16.55 -0.47 -18.15
N LEU A 364 -16.35 -1.48 -19.00
CA LEU A 364 -17.37 -1.94 -19.93
C LEU A 364 -18.56 -2.56 -19.20
N GLY A 365 -18.29 -3.38 -18.15
CA GLY A 365 -19.35 -4.01 -17.38
C GLY A 365 -20.25 -3.01 -16.65
N SER A 366 -19.68 -1.89 -16.17
CA SER A 366 -20.47 -0.83 -15.54
C SER A 366 -21.40 -0.07 -16.50
N MET A 367 -21.11 -0.14 -17.79
CA MET A 367 -21.85 0.57 -18.86
C MET A 367 -23.03 -0.26 -19.42
N HIS A 368 -23.14 -1.54 -19.09
CA HIS A 368 -24.16 -2.44 -19.66
C HIS A 368 -25.13 -2.93 -18.59
N ASP A 369 -26.45 -2.84 -18.84
CA ASP A 369 -27.50 -3.16 -17.88
C ASP A 369 -27.47 -4.59 -17.34
N ASP A 370 -27.03 -5.54 -18.15
CA ASP A 370 -26.93 -6.95 -17.75
C ASP A 370 -25.84 -7.16 -16.64
N PHE A 371 -24.81 -6.29 -16.59
CA PHE A 371 -23.68 -6.48 -15.69
C PHE A 371 -23.64 -5.46 -14.55
N ASN A 372 -24.28 -4.29 -14.74
CA ASN A 372 -24.25 -3.22 -13.74
C ASN A 372 -25.26 -3.39 -12.60
N GLY A 373 -26.05 -4.48 -12.62
CA GLY A 373 -27.02 -4.81 -11.59
C GLY A 373 -28.45 -4.33 -11.88
N VAL A 374 -28.70 -3.72 -13.06
CA VAL A 374 -30.04 -3.28 -13.45
C VAL A 374 -30.91 -4.48 -13.85
N ARG A 375 -30.33 -5.51 -14.49
CA ARG A 375 -31.01 -6.72 -14.91
C ARG A 375 -30.45 -7.97 -14.26
N THR A 376 -31.28 -8.97 -14.05
CA THR A 376 -30.86 -10.31 -13.62
C THR A 376 -30.30 -11.11 -14.77
N ILE A 377 -29.08 -11.60 -14.64
CA ILE A 377 -28.43 -12.47 -15.63
C ILE A 377 -29.09 -13.85 -15.60
N LYS A 378 -29.70 -14.24 -16.70
CA LYS A 378 -30.37 -15.52 -16.85
C LYS A 378 -29.50 -16.50 -17.64
N ARG A 379 -29.54 -17.79 -17.29
CA ARG A 379 -28.72 -18.85 -17.91
C ARG A 379 -29.07 -19.06 -19.39
N ASP A 380 -30.36 -18.99 -19.73
CA ASP A 380 -30.91 -19.18 -21.08
C ASP A 380 -30.48 -18.11 -22.10
N ALA A 381 -29.91 -17.01 -21.61
CA ALA A 381 -29.36 -15.95 -22.46
C ALA A 381 -27.97 -16.27 -23.02
N PHE A 382 -27.34 -17.40 -22.64
CA PHE A 382 -25.97 -17.76 -23.01
C PHE A 382 -25.86 -19.15 -23.62
N GLU A 383 -24.96 -19.29 -24.59
CA GLU A 383 -24.80 -20.53 -25.36
C GLU A 383 -24.14 -21.65 -24.53
N SER A 384 -23.25 -21.28 -23.59
CA SER A 384 -22.51 -22.24 -22.77
C SER A 384 -22.53 -21.89 -21.29
N ASP A 385 -22.24 -22.89 -20.42
CA ASP A 385 -22.02 -22.68 -19.00
C ASP A 385 -20.79 -21.82 -18.74
N ALA A 386 -19.78 -21.91 -19.62
CA ALA A 386 -18.57 -21.07 -19.50
C ALA A 386 -18.94 -19.59 -19.74
N ASP A 387 -19.76 -19.28 -20.74
CA ASP A 387 -20.18 -17.89 -21.01
C ASP A 387 -21.07 -17.35 -19.91
N TYR A 388 -21.99 -18.18 -19.39
CA TYR A 388 -22.83 -17.78 -18.27
C TYR A 388 -22.00 -17.54 -16.99
N SER A 389 -21.03 -18.41 -16.70
CA SER A 389 -20.10 -18.22 -15.58
C SER A 389 -19.27 -16.93 -15.75
N ASN A 390 -18.78 -16.66 -16.98
CA ASN A 390 -18.05 -15.42 -17.27
C ASN A 390 -18.94 -14.17 -17.16
N ALA A 391 -20.21 -14.24 -17.54
CA ALA A 391 -21.15 -13.14 -17.38
C ALA A 391 -21.41 -12.82 -15.90
N LEU A 392 -21.57 -13.86 -15.07
CA LEU A 392 -21.68 -13.73 -13.62
C LEU A 392 -20.39 -13.14 -13.00
N PHE A 393 -19.21 -13.55 -13.51
CA PHE A 393 -17.93 -12.95 -13.11
C PHE A 393 -17.88 -11.46 -13.41
N VAL A 394 -18.26 -11.03 -14.62
CA VAL A 394 -18.27 -9.61 -14.98
C VAL A 394 -19.15 -8.80 -14.03
N ALA A 395 -20.39 -9.28 -13.79
CA ALA A 395 -21.29 -8.61 -12.85
C ALA A 395 -20.73 -8.57 -11.42
N ALA A 396 -20.13 -9.67 -10.97
CA ALA A 396 -19.50 -9.73 -9.64
C ALA A 396 -18.36 -8.69 -9.51
N ARG A 397 -17.53 -8.54 -10.56
CA ARG A 397 -16.45 -7.54 -10.58
C ARG A 397 -16.97 -6.11 -10.53
N VAL A 398 -18.07 -5.83 -11.22
CA VAL A 398 -18.71 -4.50 -11.16
C VAL A 398 -19.22 -4.20 -9.75
N GLN A 399 -19.90 -5.16 -9.10
CA GLN A 399 -20.41 -4.97 -7.74
C GLN A 399 -19.25 -4.85 -6.72
N HIS A 400 -18.20 -5.66 -6.89
CA HIS A 400 -17.00 -5.58 -6.04
C HIS A 400 -16.33 -4.20 -6.15
N ALA A 401 -16.16 -3.66 -7.34
CA ALA A 401 -15.61 -2.33 -7.57
C ALA A 401 -16.47 -1.19 -6.97
N ARG A 402 -17.77 -1.40 -6.84
CA ARG A 402 -18.70 -0.48 -6.16
C ARG A 402 -18.71 -0.62 -4.64
N GLY A 403 -17.97 -1.58 -4.10
CA GLY A 403 -17.93 -1.86 -2.67
C GLY A 403 -19.01 -2.82 -2.15
N ASP A 404 -19.94 -3.27 -3.03
CA ASP A 404 -20.95 -4.27 -2.66
C ASP A 404 -20.34 -5.69 -2.64
N LYS A 405 -19.53 -5.93 -1.60
CA LYS A 405 -18.84 -7.20 -1.38
C LYS A 405 -19.80 -8.37 -1.21
N LYS A 406 -20.98 -8.14 -0.60
CA LYS A 406 -21.98 -9.19 -0.39
C LYS A 406 -22.54 -9.67 -1.73
N ARG A 407 -22.97 -8.74 -2.56
CA ARG A 407 -23.51 -9.08 -3.89
C ARG A 407 -22.45 -9.67 -4.81
N ALA A 408 -21.23 -9.16 -4.75
CA ALA A 408 -20.10 -9.72 -5.48
C ALA A 408 -19.83 -11.19 -5.07
N PHE A 409 -19.84 -11.48 -3.77
CA PHE A 409 -19.67 -12.83 -3.26
C PHE A 409 -20.75 -13.80 -3.74
N GLU A 410 -22.03 -13.41 -3.70
CA GLU A 410 -23.15 -14.21 -4.22
C GLU A 410 -22.95 -14.54 -5.71
N LEU A 411 -22.57 -13.56 -6.52
CA LEU A 411 -22.38 -13.73 -7.96
C LEU A 411 -21.15 -14.60 -8.29
N TYR A 412 -20.02 -14.41 -7.60
CA TYR A 412 -18.85 -15.27 -7.76
C TYR A 412 -19.13 -16.71 -7.34
N THR A 413 -19.85 -16.90 -6.22
CA THR A 413 -20.23 -18.24 -5.76
C THR A 413 -21.09 -18.94 -6.81
N LYS A 414 -22.09 -18.25 -7.35
CA LYS A 414 -22.92 -18.79 -8.42
C LYS A 414 -22.12 -19.08 -9.68
N ALA A 415 -21.15 -18.24 -10.03
CA ALA A 415 -20.31 -18.46 -11.20
C ALA A 415 -19.42 -19.71 -11.05
N ILE A 416 -18.90 -19.98 -9.84
CA ILE A 416 -18.06 -21.17 -9.57
C ILE A 416 -18.90 -22.45 -9.45
N GLU A 417 -20.16 -22.36 -9.04
CA GLU A 417 -21.12 -23.47 -9.08
C GLU A 417 -21.39 -23.94 -10.51
N VAL A 418 -21.43 -22.99 -11.44
CA VAL A 418 -21.64 -23.26 -12.88
C VAL A 418 -20.38 -23.79 -13.56
N ASN A 419 -19.22 -23.19 -13.28
CA ASN A 419 -17.92 -23.59 -13.80
C ASN A 419 -16.88 -23.61 -12.69
N PRO A 420 -16.64 -24.75 -12.01
CA PRO A 420 -15.75 -24.84 -10.86
C PRO A 420 -14.28 -24.51 -11.13
N LEU A 421 -13.84 -24.61 -12.37
CA LEU A 421 -12.45 -24.37 -12.78
C LEU A 421 -12.30 -23.06 -13.56
N ASN A 422 -13.26 -22.15 -13.47
CA ASN A 422 -13.17 -20.86 -14.16
C ASN A 422 -11.98 -20.07 -13.67
N ALA A 423 -11.02 -19.83 -14.57
CA ALA A 423 -9.77 -19.14 -14.30
C ALA A 423 -9.93 -17.66 -13.89
N HIS A 424 -11.04 -17.04 -14.22
CA HIS A 424 -11.35 -15.66 -13.81
C HIS A 424 -11.97 -15.62 -12.42
N VAL A 425 -12.89 -16.56 -12.14
CA VAL A 425 -13.72 -16.53 -10.93
C VAL A 425 -12.98 -17.06 -9.72
N LEU A 426 -12.28 -18.19 -9.87
CA LEU A 426 -11.68 -18.90 -8.73
C LEU A 426 -10.70 -18.02 -7.92
N PRO A 427 -9.76 -17.30 -8.57
CA PRO A 427 -8.88 -16.38 -7.85
C PRO A 427 -9.63 -15.18 -7.27
N ALA A 428 -10.58 -14.60 -8.00
CA ALA A 428 -11.33 -13.43 -7.54
C ALA A 428 -12.19 -13.76 -6.32
N LEU A 429 -12.84 -14.93 -6.32
CA LEU A 429 -13.61 -15.41 -5.16
C LEU A 429 -12.69 -15.71 -3.97
N GLY A 430 -11.55 -16.39 -4.21
CA GLY A 430 -10.58 -16.68 -3.15
C GLY A 430 -10.04 -15.42 -2.48
N THR A 431 -9.77 -14.37 -3.27
CA THR A 431 -9.38 -13.06 -2.75
C THR A 431 -10.49 -12.42 -1.92
N LEU A 432 -11.72 -12.40 -2.43
CA LEU A 432 -12.85 -11.81 -1.74
C LEU A 432 -13.22 -12.57 -0.44
N GLU A 433 -13.18 -13.91 -0.46
CA GLU A 433 -13.37 -14.73 0.75
C GLU A 433 -12.30 -14.42 1.80
N SER A 434 -11.04 -14.24 1.38
CA SER A 434 -9.96 -13.86 2.30
C SER A 434 -10.18 -12.48 2.90
N GLU A 435 -10.59 -11.50 2.09
CA GLU A 435 -10.88 -10.14 2.55
C GLU A 435 -12.08 -10.09 3.51
N ILE A 436 -13.17 -10.80 3.19
CA ILE A 436 -14.36 -10.84 4.04
C ILE A 436 -14.05 -11.60 5.32
N GLY A 437 -13.36 -12.75 5.22
CA GLY A 437 -12.95 -13.56 6.36
C GLY A 437 -12.06 -12.76 7.33
N GLU A 438 -11.14 -11.97 6.81
CA GLU A 438 -10.31 -11.05 7.59
C GLU A 438 -11.15 -9.95 8.25
N THR A 439 -12.04 -9.31 7.49
CA THR A 439 -12.85 -8.19 7.96
C THR A 439 -13.84 -8.59 9.04
N LEU A 440 -14.45 -9.78 8.91
CA LEU A 440 -15.47 -10.28 9.85
C LEU A 440 -14.90 -11.23 10.91
N GLY A 441 -13.60 -11.55 10.86
CA GLY A 441 -12.99 -12.55 11.73
C GLY A 441 -13.47 -13.98 11.47
N ASP A 442 -14.08 -14.24 10.31
CA ASP A 442 -14.55 -15.58 9.93
C ASP A 442 -13.39 -16.43 9.43
N LYS A 443 -12.81 -17.21 10.36
CA LYS A 443 -11.69 -18.12 10.09
C LYS A 443 -12.00 -19.16 9.01
N ARG A 444 -13.25 -19.62 8.90
CA ARG A 444 -13.64 -20.63 7.91
C ARG A 444 -13.64 -20.03 6.51
N MET A 445 -14.14 -18.81 6.38
CA MET A 445 -14.15 -18.09 5.13
C MET A 445 -12.73 -17.72 4.69
N LEU A 446 -11.89 -17.25 5.61
CA LEU A 446 -10.48 -16.95 5.37
C LEU A 446 -9.70 -18.18 4.86
N VAL A 447 -9.82 -19.31 5.57
CA VAL A 447 -9.15 -20.58 5.18
C VAL A 447 -9.62 -21.03 3.79
N ARG A 448 -10.91 -20.97 3.53
CA ARG A 448 -11.49 -21.36 2.23
C ARG A 448 -10.97 -20.46 1.09
N GLY A 449 -10.86 -19.15 1.33
CA GLY A 449 -10.27 -18.23 0.36
C GLY A 449 -8.82 -18.58 0.04
N ILE A 450 -8.03 -18.88 1.07
CA ILE A 450 -6.63 -19.29 0.94
C ILE A 450 -6.51 -20.62 0.18
N GLU A 451 -7.32 -21.63 0.51
CA GLU A 451 -7.33 -22.92 -0.18
C GLU A 451 -7.64 -22.79 -1.67
N ARG A 452 -8.57 -21.87 -2.04
CA ARG A 452 -8.85 -21.58 -3.46
C ARG A 452 -7.66 -20.97 -4.18
N LEU A 453 -7.01 -19.99 -3.54
CA LEU A 453 -5.82 -19.35 -4.10
C LEU A 453 -4.66 -20.34 -4.22
N GLU A 454 -4.47 -21.20 -3.22
CA GLU A 454 -3.49 -22.29 -3.26
C GLU A 454 -3.77 -23.27 -4.40
N TYR A 455 -5.02 -23.65 -4.59
CA TYR A 455 -5.42 -24.53 -5.71
C TYR A 455 -5.07 -23.92 -7.07
N VAL A 456 -5.37 -22.64 -7.26
CA VAL A 456 -5.07 -21.89 -8.51
C VAL A 456 -3.58 -21.95 -8.83
N ILE A 457 -2.73 -21.82 -7.83
CA ILE A 457 -1.28 -21.78 -8.01
C ILE A 457 -0.69 -23.16 -8.25
N ARG A 458 -1.21 -24.17 -7.56
CA ARG A 458 -0.72 -25.54 -7.72
C ARG A 458 -1.20 -26.19 -9.01
N ASN A 459 -2.27 -25.70 -9.62
CA ASN A 459 -2.92 -26.33 -10.77
C ASN A 459 -3.31 -25.32 -11.86
N PRO A 460 -2.44 -24.42 -12.29
CA PRO A 460 -2.80 -23.37 -13.24
C PRO A 460 -3.21 -23.96 -14.60
N GLU A 461 -2.65 -25.10 -14.98
CA GLU A 461 -2.95 -25.79 -16.23
C GLU A 461 -4.33 -26.47 -16.26
N LYS A 462 -4.93 -26.70 -15.07
CA LYS A 462 -6.27 -27.32 -14.96
C LYS A 462 -7.41 -26.32 -15.07
N LEU A 463 -7.11 -25.04 -15.00
CA LEU A 463 -8.12 -23.98 -15.08
C LEU A 463 -8.65 -23.79 -16.49
N THR A 464 -9.83 -23.19 -16.60
CA THR A 464 -10.50 -22.91 -17.88
C THR A 464 -10.74 -21.41 -18.04
N PRO A 465 -10.01 -20.71 -18.93
CA PRO A 465 -8.83 -21.19 -19.68
C PRO A 465 -7.61 -21.43 -18.78
N PRO A 466 -6.64 -22.25 -19.20
CA PRO A 466 -5.42 -22.46 -18.43
C PRO A 466 -4.67 -21.15 -18.16
N LEU A 467 -4.12 -21.00 -16.94
CA LEU A 467 -3.33 -19.85 -16.56
C LEU A 467 -1.84 -20.07 -16.81
N SER A 468 -1.12 -19.03 -17.21
CA SER A 468 0.34 -19.07 -17.17
C SER A 468 0.85 -18.97 -15.72
N VAL A 469 1.96 -19.61 -15.43
CA VAL A 469 2.52 -19.82 -14.10
C VAL A 469 2.96 -18.52 -13.38
N ASP A 470 2.95 -17.36 -14.05
CA ASP A 470 3.36 -16.07 -13.49
C ASP A 470 2.36 -15.43 -12.51
N SER A 471 1.41 -16.20 -12.01
CA SER A 471 0.31 -15.73 -11.15
C SER A 471 0.69 -15.51 -9.68
N ALA A 472 1.96 -15.33 -9.36
CA ALA A 472 2.48 -15.19 -7.98
C ALA A 472 1.91 -14.02 -7.16
N SER A 473 1.16 -13.12 -7.78
CA SER A 473 0.59 -11.93 -7.11
C SER A 473 -0.65 -12.18 -6.25
N TYR A 474 -1.23 -13.37 -6.31
CA TYR A 474 -2.42 -13.74 -5.50
C TYR A 474 -2.14 -13.81 -4.00
N TYR A 475 -0.87 -13.94 -3.61
CA TYR A 475 -0.46 -14.01 -2.20
C TYR A 475 -0.51 -12.70 -1.45
N GLY A 476 -0.50 -11.58 -2.14
CA GLY A 476 -0.50 -10.27 -1.50
C GLY A 476 -1.74 -10.02 -0.64
N ALA A 477 -2.87 -10.65 -0.95
CA ALA A 477 -4.09 -10.54 -0.15
C ALA A 477 -4.00 -11.42 1.11
N ALA A 478 -3.55 -12.68 0.97
CA ALA A 478 -3.37 -13.60 2.08
C ALA A 478 -2.28 -13.13 3.08
N MET A 479 -1.23 -12.46 2.59
CA MET A 479 -0.17 -11.91 3.43
C MET A 479 -0.54 -10.60 4.14
N ARG A 480 -1.56 -9.88 3.69
CA ARG A 480 -2.04 -8.66 4.35
C ARG A 480 -2.86 -8.95 5.61
N SER A 481 -3.31 -10.19 5.80
CA SER A 481 -4.12 -10.52 6.94
C SER A 481 -3.29 -10.54 8.23
N GLY A 482 -3.63 -9.67 9.18
CA GLY A 482 -3.04 -9.64 10.51
C GLY A 482 -3.22 -10.96 11.29
N PHE A 483 -4.14 -11.78 10.83
CA PHE A 483 -4.44 -13.10 11.36
C PHE A 483 -3.27 -14.08 11.29
N PHE A 484 -2.41 -13.99 10.24
CA PHE A 484 -1.23 -14.85 10.12
C PHE A 484 -0.16 -14.60 11.18
N ARG A 485 -0.19 -13.45 11.84
CA ARG A 485 0.79 -13.09 12.86
C ARG A 485 0.73 -13.98 14.10
N GLU A 486 -0.40 -14.60 14.38
CA GLU A 486 -0.66 -15.24 15.67
C GLU A 486 -0.80 -16.77 15.62
N SER A 487 -0.91 -17.37 14.45
CA SER A 487 -1.00 -18.82 14.27
C SER A 487 0.24 -19.37 13.56
N ARG A 488 1.09 -20.10 14.28
CA ARG A 488 2.25 -20.80 13.71
C ARG A 488 1.89 -21.67 12.50
N HIS A 489 0.70 -22.26 12.52
CA HIS A 489 0.24 -23.11 11.43
C HIS A 489 -0.02 -22.29 10.15
N PHE A 490 -0.68 -21.16 10.27
CA PHE A 490 -0.94 -20.27 9.14
C PHE A 490 0.32 -19.58 8.64
N THR A 491 1.24 -19.22 9.53
CA THR A 491 2.54 -18.64 9.14
C THR A 491 3.34 -19.64 8.31
N THR A 492 3.34 -20.92 8.67
CA THR A 492 4.01 -21.98 7.91
C THR A 492 3.34 -22.19 6.55
N LEU A 493 2.00 -22.23 6.50
CA LEU A 493 1.24 -22.37 5.26
C LEU A 493 1.44 -21.15 4.35
N ALA A 494 1.42 -19.93 4.89
CA ALA A 494 1.73 -18.72 4.15
C ALA A 494 3.15 -18.74 3.59
N LYS A 495 4.13 -19.22 4.37
CA LYS A 495 5.53 -19.35 3.96
C LYS A 495 5.71 -20.39 2.85
N GLU A 496 5.08 -21.57 2.96
CA GLU A 496 5.11 -22.59 1.92
C GLU A 496 4.45 -22.12 0.64
N ASN A 497 3.31 -21.48 0.76
CA ASN A 497 2.57 -20.96 -0.38
C ASN A 497 3.32 -19.80 -1.04
N PHE A 498 3.91 -18.91 -0.27
CA PHE A 498 4.77 -17.84 -0.78
C PHE A 498 5.95 -18.41 -1.58
N LYS A 499 6.63 -19.43 -1.06
CA LYS A 499 7.70 -20.14 -1.78
C LYS A 499 7.21 -20.78 -3.07
N LEU A 500 5.99 -21.34 -3.10
CA LEU A 500 5.40 -21.94 -4.30
C LEU A 500 5.14 -20.88 -5.38
N GLY A 501 4.57 -19.73 -5.02
CA GLY A 501 4.32 -18.62 -5.94
C GLY A 501 5.61 -18.02 -6.52
N PHE A 502 6.73 -18.08 -5.79
CA PHE A 502 8.03 -17.55 -6.22
C PHE A 502 8.94 -18.55 -6.90
N ASN A 503 8.86 -19.83 -6.56
CA ASN A 503 9.63 -20.87 -7.27
C ASN A 503 9.18 -21.08 -8.71
N SER A 504 7.99 -20.65 -9.09
CA SER A 504 7.51 -20.68 -10.46
C SER A 504 8.08 -19.56 -11.34
N SER A 505 8.53 -18.44 -10.76
CA SER A 505 9.26 -17.40 -11.48
C SER A 505 10.76 -17.65 -11.34
N ARG A 506 11.37 -18.27 -12.34
CA ARG A 506 12.82 -18.60 -12.39
C ARG A 506 13.80 -17.43 -12.29
N ALA A 507 13.38 -16.27 -11.82
CA ALA A 507 14.22 -15.08 -11.76
C ALA A 507 14.07 -14.31 -10.45
N GLY A 508 14.98 -14.56 -9.53
CA GLY A 508 15.29 -13.71 -8.39
C GLY A 508 14.31 -13.81 -7.22
N SER A 509 14.77 -14.37 -6.12
CA SER A 509 14.06 -14.37 -4.84
C SER A 509 13.68 -12.94 -4.44
N ASP A 510 12.43 -12.75 -4.14
CA ASP A 510 11.90 -11.57 -3.47
C ASP A 510 12.04 -11.84 -1.96
N ASP A 511 12.89 -11.07 -1.31
CA ASP A 511 13.22 -11.25 0.11
C ASP A 511 12.14 -10.67 1.04
N CYS A 512 10.98 -10.31 0.51
CA CYS A 512 9.89 -9.72 1.30
C CYS A 512 9.43 -10.59 2.46
N TRP A 513 9.48 -11.91 2.30
CA TRP A 513 9.12 -12.82 3.38
C TRP A 513 10.13 -12.78 4.52
N ASP A 514 11.43 -12.84 4.18
CA ASP A 514 12.49 -12.81 5.19
C ASP A 514 12.48 -11.48 5.96
N LEU A 515 12.15 -10.39 5.28
CA LEU A 515 11.91 -9.09 5.90
C LEU A 515 10.71 -9.10 6.85
N TYR A 516 9.58 -9.66 6.40
CA TYR A 516 8.39 -9.77 7.22
C TYR A 516 8.63 -10.65 8.45
N ASP A 517 9.22 -11.84 8.26
CA ASP A 517 9.52 -12.79 9.33
C ASP A 517 10.50 -12.19 10.35
N ALA A 518 11.57 -11.54 9.87
CA ALA A 518 12.56 -10.89 10.72
C ALA A 518 12.01 -9.71 11.54
N THR A 519 11.06 -8.96 11.00
CA THR A 519 10.48 -7.78 11.64
C THR A 519 9.16 -8.07 12.37
N SER A 520 8.63 -9.29 12.30
CA SER A 520 7.38 -9.67 12.94
C SER A 520 7.61 -9.94 14.42
N VAL A 521 7.23 -8.98 15.27
CA VAL A 521 7.28 -9.10 16.73
C VAL A 521 5.89 -9.40 17.25
N PRO A 522 5.66 -10.52 17.97
CA PRO A 522 4.37 -10.83 18.56
C PRO A 522 3.87 -9.73 19.50
N HIS A 523 2.58 -9.48 19.53
CA HIS A 523 2.01 -8.46 20.44
C HIS A 523 2.06 -8.86 21.92
N PHE A 524 2.19 -10.16 22.22
CA PHE A 524 1.97 -10.65 23.56
C PHE A 524 2.87 -11.84 23.89
N PRO A 525 3.99 -11.66 24.62
CA PRO A 525 4.82 -12.74 25.14
C PRO A 525 4.14 -13.41 26.34
N MET A 526 4.35 -14.72 26.49
CA MET A 526 3.76 -15.48 27.59
C MET A 526 4.52 -15.29 28.92
N ASN A 527 5.77 -14.88 28.87
CA ASN A 527 6.62 -14.60 30.04
C ASN A 527 7.88 -13.83 29.66
N SER A 528 8.57 -13.29 30.66
CA SER A 528 9.79 -12.50 30.48
C SER A 528 10.94 -13.25 29.79
N THR A 529 11.00 -14.59 29.91
CA THR A 529 12.02 -15.39 29.22
C THR A 529 11.72 -15.46 27.72
N GLU A 530 10.44 -15.63 27.36
CA GLU A 530 10.00 -15.60 25.97
C GLU A 530 10.20 -14.20 25.36
N GLU A 531 9.89 -13.15 26.12
CA GLU A 531 10.09 -11.77 25.70
C GLU A 531 11.56 -11.49 25.32
N ARG A 532 12.51 -11.83 26.21
CA ARG A 532 13.94 -11.72 25.92
C ARG A 532 14.36 -12.54 24.70
N LYS A 533 13.79 -13.75 24.54
CA LYS A 533 14.07 -14.61 23.39
C LYS A 533 13.55 -14.01 22.08
N ILE A 534 12.35 -13.41 22.10
CA ILE A 534 11.76 -12.73 20.94
C ILE A 534 12.66 -11.55 20.53
N MET A 535 13.08 -10.71 21.50
CA MET A 535 13.93 -9.56 21.21
C MET A 535 15.33 -9.96 20.73
N ALA A 536 15.93 -11.00 21.33
CA ALA A 536 17.19 -11.55 20.85
C ALA A 536 17.08 -12.10 19.41
N ASN A 537 15.99 -12.78 19.09
CA ASN A 537 15.74 -13.29 17.74
C ASN A 537 15.51 -12.15 16.74
N PHE A 538 14.71 -11.14 17.12
CA PHE A 538 14.51 -9.94 16.30
C PHE A 538 15.84 -9.29 15.96
N ASN A 539 16.68 -9.01 16.96
CA ASN A 539 17.98 -8.40 16.78
C ASN A 539 18.90 -9.25 15.88
N ALA A 540 18.96 -10.57 16.11
CA ALA A 540 19.80 -11.47 15.32
C ALA A 540 19.36 -11.54 13.84
N ARG A 541 18.05 -11.62 13.59
CA ARG A 541 17.50 -11.68 12.22
C ARG A 541 17.67 -10.35 11.48
N VAL A 542 17.45 -9.22 12.15
CA VAL A 542 17.69 -7.90 11.55
C VAL A 542 19.18 -7.72 11.23
N ASP A 543 20.08 -8.11 12.16
CA ASP A 543 21.52 -8.03 11.95
C ASP A 543 21.99 -8.97 10.81
N GLU A 544 21.37 -10.15 10.64
CA GLU A 544 21.60 -11.06 9.52
C GLU A 544 21.24 -10.37 8.19
N LEU A 545 20.05 -9.81 8.09
CA LEU A 545 19.61 -9.10 6.89
C LEU A 545 20.46 -7.86 6.60
N MET A 546 20.90 -7.16 7.65
CA MET A 546 21.79 -6.01 7.49
C MET A 546 23.16 -6.36 6.89
N ARG A 547 23.62 -7.61 7.01
CA ARG A 547 24.89 -8.07 6.42
C ARG A 547 24.77 -8.49 4.96
N LEU A 548 23.55 -8.76 4.46
CA LEU A 548 23.34 -9.14 3.08
C LEU A 548 23.55 -7.93 2.16
N ASP A 549 24.39 -8.07 1.13
CA ASP A 549 24.66 -6.97 0.20
C ASP A 549 23.50 -6.65 -0.72
N ASP A 550 22.63 -7.63 -0.99
CA ASP A 550 21.53 -7.51 -1.95
C ASP A 550 20.22 -8.09 -1.38
N ILE A 551 19.48 -7.24 -0.67
CA ILE A 551 18.11 -7.54 -0.25
C ILE A 551 17.16 -6.83 -1.21
N PHE A 552 16.25 -7.58 -1.81
CA PHE A 552 15.27 -7.03 -2.72
C PHE A 552 13.83 -7.35 -2.30
N CYS A 553 13.09 -6.33 -1.92
CA CYS A 553 11.65 -6.39 -1.75
C CYS A 553 10.99 -5.18 -2.43
N PRO A 554 10.07 -5.39 -3.38
CA PRO A 554 9.40 -4.29 -4.08
C PRO A 554 8.27 -3.65 -3.28
N ARG A 555 7.93 -4.22 -2.11
CA ARG A 555 6.76 -3.81 -1.31
C ARG A 555 7.20 -3.12 -0.04
N ILE A 556 6.98 -1.81 0.06
CA ILE A 556 7.31 -1.03 1.26
C ILE A 556 6.61 -1.58 2.51
N ASN A 557 5.38 -2.06 2.37
CA ASN A 557 4.59 -2.62 3.46
C ASN A 557 4.95 -4.08 3.80
N ALA A 558 6.02 -4.64 3.24
CA ALA A 558 6.47 -6.00 3.57
C ALA A 558 7.14 -6.08 4.95
N MET A 559 7.66 -4.98 5.47
CA MET A 559 8.16 -4.97 6.85
C MET A 559 7.00 -4.83 7.83
N SER A 560 6.96 -5.73 8.81
CA SER A 560 5.98 -5.63 9.89
C SER A 560 6.19 -4.36 10.71
N SER A 561 5.10 -3.78 11.20
CA SER A 561 5.20 -2.70 12.19
C SER A 561 5.82 -3.26 13.48
N VAL A 562 6.79 -2.54 14.02
CA VAL A 562 7.43 -2.89 15.30
C VAL A 562 6.79 -2.18 16.50
N PHE A 563 5.58 -1.64 16.31
CA PHE A 563 4.86 -0.95 17.37
C PHE A 563 4.71 -1.79 18.66
N SER A 564 4.57 -3.11 18.51
CA SER A 564 4.47 -4.06 19.63
C SER A 564 5.69 -4.05 20.57
N ILE A 565 6.86 -3.61 20.09
CA ILE A 565 8.06 -3.46 20.94
C ILE A 565 7.80 -2.46 22.07
N ALA A 566 6.95 -1.46 21.86
CA ALA A 566 6.57 -0.48 22.90
C ALA A 566 5.90 -1.11 24.12
N TYR A 567 5.34 -2.32 23.99
CA TYR A 567 4.72 -3.06 25.10
C TYR A 567 5.66 -4.01 25.82
N TYR A 568 6.87 -4.17 25.32
CA TYR A 568 7.90 -5.02 25.88
C TYR A 568 8.77 -4.22 26.86
N TYR A 569 9.30 -4.90 27.84
CA TYR A 569 10.16 -4.28 28.85
C TYR A 569 11.46 -5.05 29.08
N ASP A 570 11.38 -6.37 29.19
CA ASP A 570 12.52 -7.22 29.48
C ASP A 570 13.42 -7.43 28.25
N GLY A 571 14.68 -6.98 28.34
CA GLY A 571 15.68 -7.13 27.28
C GLY A 571 15.47 -6.21 26.08
N VAL A 572 14.77 -5.08 26.27
CA VAL A 572 14.50 -4.08 25.23
C VAL A 572 15.41 -2.88 25.42
N ASP A 573 16.14 -2.54 24.37
CA ASP A 573 16.77 -1.24 24.16
C ASP A 573 15.99 -0.52 23.05
N TYR A 574 15.00 0.28 23.43
CA TYR A 574 14.10 0.96 22.48
C TYR A 574 14.84 1.73 21.39
N ARG A 575 15.90 2.46 21.78
CA ARG A 575 16.71 3.22 20.83
C ARG A 575 17.39 2.31 19.82
N GLN A 576 17.95 1.20 20.27
CA GLN A 576 18.66 0.24 19.42
C GLN A 576 17.71 -0.50 18.49
N GLU A 577 16.61 -1.08 19.01
CA GLU A 577 15.70 -1.90 18.23
C GLU A 577 14.97 -1.08 17.17
N TYR A 578 14.45 0.08 17.53
CA TYR A 578 13.80 0.96 16.56
C TYR A 578 14.79 1.49 15.52
N SER A 579 16.02 1.87 15.91
CA SER A 579 17.06 2.30 14.97
C SER A 579 17.44 1.19 13.99
N LYS A 580 17.61 -0.04 14.46
CA LYS A 580 17.92 -1.20 13.61
C LYS A 580 16.82 -1.45 12.59
N TRP A 581 15.58 -1.39 13.02
CA TRP A 581 14.43 -1.55 12.13
C TRP A 581 14.37 -0.46 11.06
N VAL A 582 14.58 0.81 11.44
CA VAL A 582 14.61 1.93 10.49
C VAL A 582 15.79 1.81 9.53
N GLN A 583 16.99 1.46 10.02
CA GLN A 583 18.17 1.25 9.16
C GLN A 583 17.94 0.13 8.15
N LEU A 584 17.36 -1.00 8.58
CA LEU A 584 16.98 -2.07 7.67
C LEU A 584 15.95 -1.57 6.64
N LYS A 585 14.95 -0.82 7.08
CA LYS A 585 13.93 -0.23 6.20
C LYS A 585 14.55 0.69 5.15
N MET A 586 15.43 1.58 5.55
CA MET A 586 16.14 2.49 4.62
C MET A 586 17.11 1.76 3.70
N LYS A 587 17.72 0.67 4.14
CA LYS A 587 18.58 -0.20 3.32
C LYS A 587 17.75 -0.93 2.25
N VAL A 588 16.62 -1.48 2.64
CA VAL A 588 15.75 -2.26 1.74
C VAL A 588 14.95 -1.35 0.81
N PHE A 589 14.55 -0.17 1.27
CA PHE A 589 13.76 0.82 0.54
C PHE A 589 14.48 2.17 0.48
N PRO A 590 15.63 2.27 -0.21
CA PRO A 590 16.42 3.51 -0.26
C PRO A 590 15.66 4.69 -0.87
N GLU A 591 14.60 4.42 -1.63
CA GLU A 591 13.67 5.45 -2.12
C GLU A 591 12.92 6.17 -1.00
N LEU A 592 12.84 5.59 0.20
CA LEU A 592 12.29 6.25 1.39
C LEU A 592 13.28 7.27 1.96
N ALA A 593 14.58 7.01 1.87
CA ALA A 593 15.64 7.91 2.33
C ALA A 593 15.78 9.11 1.38
N TYR A 594 14.78 9.98 1.39
CA TYR A 594 14.67 11.14 0.53
C TYR A 594 14.97 12.42 1.32
N ALA A 595 15.66 13.35 0.69
CA ALA A 595 15.76 14.71 1.20
C ALA A 595 15.21 15.68 0.15
N SER A 596 14.40 16.61 0.60
CA SER A 596 13.80 17.63 -0.27
C SER A 596 14.88 18.38 -1.06
N PRO A 597 14.69 18.59 -2.37
CA PRO A 597 15.61 19.41 -3.16
C PRO A 597 15.82 20.81 -2.58
N MET A 598 14.83 21.32 -1.87
CA MET A 598 14.90 22.60 -1.16
C MET A 598 15.99 22.61 -0.09
N LEU A 599 16.31 21.43 0.47
CA LEU A 599 17.35 21.23 1.47
C LEU A 599 18.70 20.85 0.84
N LYS A 600 18.69 20.26 -0.37
CA LYS A 600 19.89 19.85 -1.11
C LYS A 600 20.69 21.04 -1.66
N TYR A 601 20.08 22.18 -1.90
CA TYR A 601 20.80 23.40 -2.27
C TYR A 601 21.74 23.90 -1.14
N GLU A 602 21.56 23.34 0.06
CA GLU A 602 22.34 23.59 1.23
C GLU A 602 23.35 22.46 1.54
N GLN A 603 23.30 21.35 0.80
CA GLN A 603 24.11 20.13 1.01
C GLN A 603 25.31 20.00 0.07
N SER A 604 25.93 21.06 -0.36
CA SER A 604 27.30 20.95 -0.89
C SER A 604 28.29 20.72 0.27
N GLY A 605 28.21 19.52 0.88
CA GLY A 605 29.25 18.97 1.73
C GLY A 605 29.44 19.54 3.13
N ASP A 606 28.84 20.68 3.46
CA ASP A 606 28.86 21.28 4.78
C ASP A 606 27.44 21.65 5.22
N TYR A 607 27.04 21.21 6.40
CA TYR A 607 25.93 21.78 7.14
C TYR A 607 25.95 23.29 7.02
N LEU A 608 24.84 23.91 6.66
CA LEU A 608 24.62 25.35 6.44
C LEU A 608 25.79 26.20 6.94
N SER A 609 26.56 26.80 6.03
CA SER A 609 27.54 27.76 6.48
C SER A 609 26.85 28.75 7.41
N SER A 610 27.56 29.22 8.44
CA SER A 610 26.99 30.13 9.44
C SER A 610 26.42 31.42 8.81
N ALA A 611 26.75 31.69 7.55
CA ALA A 611 26.21 32.80 6.76
C ALA A 611 24.84 32.44 6.15
N GLN A 612 24.63 31.20 5.65
CA GLN A 612 23.36 30.75 5.11
C GLN A 612 22.32 30.52 6.20
N SER A 613 22.73 30.00 7.36
CA SER A 613 21.91 29.90 8.57
C SER A 613 21.43 31.29 9.04
N ARG A 614 22.33 32.29 9.04
CA ARG A 614 21.99 33.68 9.37
C ARG A 614 21.11 34.35 8.33
N ALA A 615 21.31 34.08 7.04
CA ALA A 615 20.46 34.60 5.96
C ALA A 615 19.04 34.02 6.05
N ARG A 616 18.91 32.74 6.39
CA ARG A 616 17.63 32.07 6.61
C ARG A 616 16.93 32.59 7.86
N GLN A 617 17.65 32.72 8.98
CA GLN A 617 17.10 33.31 10.20
C GLN A 617 16.60 34.75 9.94
N LYS A 618 17.32 35.55 9.16
CA LYS A 618 16.88 36.89 8.74
C LYS A 618 15.66 36.84 7.82
N SER A 619 15.53 35.83 6.98
CA SER A 619 14.35 35.64 6.11
C SER A 619 13.13 35.23 6.93
N ILE A 620 13.27 34.27 7.87
CA ILE A 620 12.20 33.84 8.76
C ILE A 620 11.77 34.97 9.71
N ALA A 621 12.70 35.80 10.21
CA ALA A 621 12.37 36.92 11.07
C ALA A 621 11.46 37.98 10.41
N LYS A 622 11.28 37.93 9.08
CA LYS A 622 10.45 38.86 8.30
C LYS A 622 9.09 38.29 7.88
N ARG A 623 8.82 37.02 8.16
CA ARG A 623 7.56 36.35 7.79
C ARG A 623 7.12 35.39 8.89
N LYS A 624 5.91 34.91 8.81
CA LYS A 624 5.44 33.82 9.67
C LYS A 624 6.22 32.53 9.40
N VAL A 625 6.48 31.76 10.47
CA VAL A 625 7.04 30.41 10.38
C VAL A 625 5.96 29.46 9.89
N LYS A 626 6.22 28.75 8.80
CA LYS A 626 5.27 27.76 8.25
C LYS A 626 5.41 26.44 8.98
N VAL A 627 4.34 26.02 9.64
CA VAL A 627 4.28 24.78 10.41
C VAL A 627 3.27 23.83 9.79
N GLY A 628 3.71 22.64 9.40
CA GLY A 628 2.82 21.55 8.99
C GLY A 628 2.62 20.59 10.16
N VAL A 629 1.39 20.41 10.60
CA VAL A 629 1.02 19.43 11.63
C VAL A 629 0.44 18.21 10.93
N ILE A 630 1.09 17.06 11.08
CA ILE A 630 0.76 15.83 10.37
C ILE A 630 0.13 14.82 11.31
N SER A 631 -1.02 14.26 10.93
CA SER A 631 -1.68 13.18 11.66
C SER A 631 -2.67 12.40 10.79
N SER A 632 -2.92 11.15 11.20
CA SER A 632 -4.00 10.30 10.68
C SER A 632 -5.27 10.36 11.56
N PHE A 633 -5.27 11.13 12.64
CA PHE A 633 -6.27 11.06 13.70
C PHE A 633 -6.84 12.43 14.10
N PHE A 634 -7.03 13.32 13.14
CA PHE A 634 -7.73 14.59 13.36
C PHE A 634 -9.25 14.37 13.48
N LYS A 635 -9.65 13.63 14.51
CA LYS A 635 -11.07 13.34 14.83
C LYS A 635 -11.36 13.61 16.30
N PRO A 636 -12.55 14.13 16.65
CA PRO A 636 -12.89 14.49 18.02
C PRO A 636 -12.81 13.33 19.02
N ASP A 637 -13.12 12.11 18.56
CA ASP A 637 -13.13 10.88 19.36
C ASP A 637 -11.76 10.19 19.45
N SER A 638 -10.74 10.75 18.81
CA SER A 638 -9.41 10.16 18.85
C SER A 638 -8.59 10.64 20.05
N SER A 639 -7.86 9.72 20.68
CA SER A 639 -6.91 10.06 21.75
C SER A 639 -5.83 11.05 21.30
N ILE A 640 -5.41 10.98 20.04
CA ILE A 640 -4.42 11.92 19.47
C ILE A 640 -4.99 13.35 19.45
N TRP A 641 -6.23 13.51 18.98
CA TRP A 641 -6.84 14.84 19.01
C TRP A 641 -7.12 15.31 20.44
N GLY A 642 -7.57 14.42 21.30
CA GLY A 642 -7.74 14.70 22.74
C GLY A 642 -6.45 15.22 23.37
N ASN A 643 -5.29 14.67 22.97
CA ASN A 643 -3.99 15.06 23.52
C ASN A 643 -3.43 16.33 22.89
N PHE A 644 -3.55 16.50 21.59
CA PHE A 644 -2.82 17.53 20.85
C PHE A 644 -3.70 18.62 20.24
N GLY A 645 -5.01 18.43 20.18
CA GLY A 645 -5.93 19.36 19.51
C GLY A 645 -5.86 20.77 20.07
N HIS A 646 -5.75 20.91 21.39
CA HIS A 646 -5.63 22.22 22.04
C HIS A 646 -4.29 22.91 21.69
N MET A 647 -3.18 22.15 21.71
CA MET A 647 -1.87 22.62 21.27
C MET A 647 -1.94 23.13 19.83
N VAL A 648 -2.54 22.34 18.92
CA VAL A 648 -2.67 22.72 17.50
C VAL A 648 -3.47 24.01 17.38
N ARG A 649 -4.60 24.13 18.08
CA ARG A 649 -5.39 25.36 18.13
C ARG A 649 -4.59 26.55 18.70
N GLY A 650 -3.78 26.30 19.72
CA GLY A 650 -2.88 27.31 20.29
C GLY A 650 -1.85 27.80 19.29
N LEU A 651 -1.20 26.87 18.57
CA LEU A 651 -0.25 27.19 17.49
C LEU A 651 -0.91 27.98 16.37
N GLN A 652 -2.15 27.64 15.98
CA GLN A 652 -2.92 28.35 14.94
C GLN A 652 -3.27 29.81 15.34
N LYS A 653 -3.44 30.05 16.64
CA LYS A 653 -3.73 31.40 17.18
C LYS A 653 -2.48 32.27 17.29
N ASP A 654 -1.27 31.71 17.24
CA ASP A 654 -0.04 32.48 17.35
C ASP A 654 0.24 33.27 16.07
N SER A 655 0.27 34.60 16.18
CA SER A 655 0.47 35.49 15.04
C SER A 655 1.82 35.33 14.31
N ARG A 656 2.81 34.71 14.92
CA ARG A 656 4.12 34.41 14.36
C ARG A 656 4.13 33.19 13.45
N LEU A 657 3.09 32.36 13.53
CA LEU A 657 3.00 31.07 12.86
C LEU A 657 1.96 31.08 11.72
N ASP A 658 2.24 30.31 10.70
CA ASP A 658 1.34 29.93 9.62
C ASP A 658 1.17 28.41 9.68
N VAL A 659 0.12 27.95 10.36
CA VAL A 659 -0.05 26.53 10.69
C VAL A 659 -1.04 25.90 9.74
N SER A 660 -0.60 24.87 9.02
CA SER A 660 -1.43 24.04 8.17
C SER A 660 -1.55 22.62 8.73
N MET A 661 -2.75 22.06 8.68
CA MET A 661 -2.98 20.67 9.03
C MET A 661 -2.73 19.79 7.79
N VAL A 662 -1.98 18.70 7.97
CA VAL A 662 -1.67 17.71 6.94
C VAL A 662 -2.30 16.40 7.37
N TYR A 663 -3.39 16.01 6.74
CA TYR A 663 -4.21 14.89 7.14
C TYR A 663 -4.02 13.69 6.22
N TYR A 664 -3.70 12.55 6.82
CA TYR A 664 -3.71 11.25 6.14
C TYR A 664 -4.99 10.50 6.53
N PRO A 665 -6.06 10.56 5.73
CA PRO A 665 -7.32 9.89 6.08
C PRO A 665 -7.15 8.37 6.00
N ARG A 666 -7.62 7.63 7.00
CA ARG A 666 -7.59 6.14 7.02
C ARG A 666 -8.69 5.52 6.17
N VAL A 667 -9.75 6.25 5.94
CA VAL A 667 -10.87 5.90 5.05
C VAL A 667 -11.15 7.10 4.14
N PRO A 668 -11.72 6.92 2.95
CA PRO A 668 -12.12 8.03 2.11
C PRO A 668 -12.98 9.02 2.90
N VAL A 669 -12.63 10.30 2.86
CA VAL A 669 -13.34 11.35 3.60
C VAL A 669 -14.66 11.63 2.88
N SER A 670 -15.79 11.36 3.54
CA SER A 670 -17.10 11.75 3.04
C SER A 670 -17.32 13.27 3.21
N GLU A 671 -18.28 13.86 2.51
CA GLU A 671 -18.64 15.28 2.71
C GLU A 671 -19.20 15.53 4.15
N GLU A 672 -19.83 14.52 4.76
CA GLU A 672 -20.23 14.57 6.17
C GLU A 672 -19.00 14.57 7.10
N ASP A 673 -17.97 13.79 6.79
CA ASP A 673 -16.73 13.79 7.57
C ASP A 673 -15.99 15.13 7.49
N LYS A 674 -16.09 15.86 6.38
CA LYS A 674 -15.51 17.20 6.25
C LYS A 674 -16.22 18.23 7.12
N THR A 675 -17.53 18.12 7.26
CA THR A 675 -18.32 19.03 8.13
C THR A 675 -18.16 18.72 9.62
N LEU A 676 -17.92 17.44 9.97
CA LEU A 676 -17.64 17.00 11.34
C LEU A 676 -16.16 17.08 11.69
N SER A 677 -15.27 17.21 10.69
CA SER A 677 -13.84 17.30 10.92
C SER A 677 -13.47 18.70 11.40
N LEU A 678 -12.72 18.75 12.50
CA LEU A 678 -12.07 19.97 13.01
C LEU A 678 -10.96 20.48 12.09
N ILE A 679 -10.95 20.00 10.83
CA ILE A 679 -9.90 20.27 9.84
C ILE A 679 -10.37 21.39 8.91
N PRO A 680 -9.72 22.55 8.90
CA PRO A 680 -10.06 23.65 8.00
C PRO A 680 -9.98 23.23 6.52
N ASP A 681 -10.79 23.86 5.65
CA ASP A 681 -10.78 23.64 4.20
C ASP A 681 -9.39 23.90 3.55
N SER A 682 -8.56 24.69 4.21
CA SER A 682 -7.17 24.96 3.80
C SER A 682 -6.20 23.81 4.08
N SER A 683 -6.66 22.72 4.67
CA SER A 683 -5.83 21.59 5.05
C SER A 683 -5.35 20.78 3.83
N ILE A 684 -4.22 20.11 4.00
CA ILE A 684 -3.65 19.24 2.97
C ILE A 684 -4.14 17.82 3.23
N TYR A 685 -4.84 17.24 2.26
CA TYR A 685 -5.25 15.85 2.30
C TYR A 685 -4.23 14.99 1.56
N LEU A 686 -3.61 14.06 2.27
CA LEU A 686 -2.68 13.09 1.70
C LEU A 686 -3.45 11.95 1.01
N GLN A 687 -2.84 11.41 -0.04
CA GLN A 687 -3.45 10.31 -0.79
C GLN A 687 -3.34 9.00 -0.02
N GLN A 688 -4.46 8.29 0.09
CA GLN A 688 -4.48 6.92 0.54
C GLN A 688 -3.97 6.02 -0.59
N SER A 689 -2.87 5.38 -0.41
CA SER A 689 -2.52 4.17 -1.15
C SER A 689 -1.26 3.54 -0.53
N HIS A 690 -1.07 2.26 -0.79
CA HIS A 690 0.04 1.50 -0.25
C HIS A 690 1.09 1.31 -1.35
N GLY A 691 2.14 2.11 -1.35
CA GLY A 691 3.24 1.96 -2.31
C GLY A 691 4.14 3.19 -2.44
N VAL A 692 5.24 3.02 -3.17
CA VAL A 692 6.25 4.07 -3.40
C VAL A 692 5.63 5.31 -4.06
N ASP A 693 4.67 5.10 -4.97
CA ASP A 693 4.04 6.20 -5.72
C ASP A 693 3.23 7.13 -4.83
N SER A 694 2.47 6.57 -3.88
CA SER A 694 1.70 7.39 -2.94
C SER A 694 2.60 8.13 -1.96
N VAL A 695 3.67 7.49 -1.50
CA VAL A 695 4.68 8.16 -0.67
C VAL A 695 5.30 9.32 -1.45
N SER A 696 5.65 9.12 -2.72
CA SER A 696 6.21 10.16 -3.58
C SER A 696 5.21 11.29 -3.87
N ALA A 697 3.94 10.96 -4.16
CA ALA A 697 2.89 11.94 -4.37
C ALA A 697 2.64 12.79 -3.11
N ASN A 698 2.57 12.14 -1.95
CA ASN A 698 2.38 12.80 -0.66
C ASN A 698 3.58 13.69 -0.28
N ARG A 699 4.81 13.25 -0.57
CA ARG A 699 6.01 14.09 -0.44
C ARG A 699 5.91 15.36 -1.28
N ASN A 700 5.54 15.24 -2.54
CA ASN A 700 5.39 16.38 -3.44
C ASN A 700 4.33 17.37 -2.94
N LEU A 701 3.22 16.89 -2.38
CA LEU A 701 2.20 17.73 -1.76
C LEU A 701 2.75 18.51 -0.56
N ILE A 702 3.48 17.84 0.32
CA ILE A 702 4.10 18.47 1.50
C ILE A 702 5.17 19.49 1.05
N GLU A 703 6.06 19.13 0.12
CA GLU A 703 7.12 19.98 -0.40
C GLU A 703 6.58 21.25 -1.08
N SER A 704 5.45 21.15 -1.79
CA SER A 704 4.82 22.31 -2.46
C SER A 704 4.51 23.44 -1.50
N ARG A 705 4.31 23.15 -0.21
CA ARG A 705 3.98 24.11 0.85
C ARG A 705 5.21 24.78 1.47
N LYS A 706 6.40 24.18 1.30
CA LYS A 706 7.67 24.73 1.81
C LYS A 706 7.62 25.03 3.30
N PHE A 707 7.28 24.02 4.10
CA PHE A 707 7.23 24.12 5.55
C PHE A 707 8.63 24.39 6.12
N ASP A 708 8.69 25.21 7.18
CA ASP A 708 9.89 25.40 8.00
C ASP A 708 9.99 24.33 9.08
N VAL A 709 8.84 23.91 9.59
CA VAL A 709 8.72 22.88 10.63
C VAL A 709 7.63 21.89 10.23
N LEU A 710 7.91 20.60 10.37
CA LEU A 710 6.91 19.54 10.33
C LEU A 710 6.80 18.90 11.72
N LEU A 711 5.58 18.77 12.21
CA LEU A 711 5.24 18.20 13.50
C LEU A 711 4.39 16.95 13.29
N TYR A 712 4.94 15.77 13.58
CA TYR A 712 4.28 14.47 13.46
C TYR A 712 3.65 14.09 14.80
N LEU A 713 2.31 13.90 14.84
CA LEU A 713 1.60 13.62 16.08
C LEU A 713 1.50 12.12 16.42
N ASP A 714 1.49 11.22 15.41
CA ASP A 714 1.10 9.81 15.59
C ASP A 714 1.90 8.84 14.71
N LEU A 715 3.23 8.85 14.82
CA LEU A 715 4.12 8.24 13.84
C LEU A 715 3.87 6.75 13.64
N PHE A 716 3.83 5.87 14.57
CA PHE A 716 3.67 4.42 14.39
C PHE A 716 2.22 3.92 14.40
N MET A 717 1.25 4.83 14.52
CA MET A 717 -0.16 4.45 14.48
C MET A 717 -0.60 4.00 13.07
N THR A 718 0.15 4.41 12.03
CA THR A 718 0.03 3.93 10.65
C THR A 718 1.42 3.77 10.03
N SER A 719 1.60 2.74 9.19
CA SER A 719 2.89 2.49 8.52
C SER A 719 3.27 3.61 7.56
N GLU A 720 2.28 4.20 6.89
CA GLU A 720 2.44 5.23 5.89
C GLU A 720 3.00 6.54 6.47
N MET A 721 2.62 6.87 7.69
CA MET A 721 3.16 8.04 8.39
C MET A 721 4.64 7.88 8.66
N HIS A 722 5.06 6.68 9.04
CA HIS A 722 6.47 6.39 9.24
C HIS A 722 7.25 6.41 7.91
N ASP A 723 6.65 5.92 6.81
CA ASP A 723 7.26 5.95 5.47
C ASP A 723 7.48 7.37 4.95
N LEU A 724 6.64 8.32 5.35
CA LEU A 724 6.83 9.75 5.08
C LEU A 724 7.91 10.35 5.97
N ALA A 725 7.94 9.98 7.24
CA ALA A 725 8.81 10.60 8.23
C ALA A 725 10.30 10.24 8.08
N VAL A 726 10.62 9.10 7.45
CA VAL A 726 12.03 8.75 7.11
C VAL A 726 12.62 9.60 5.99
N ALA A 727 11.84 10.52 5.41
CA ALA A 727 12.33 11.53 4.49
C ALA A 727 12.53 12.88 5.20
N LYS A 728 13.58 13.62 4.85
CA LYS A 728 13.79 14.99 5.32
C LYS A 728 13.02 15.95 4.41
N LEU A 729 11.82 16.35 4.80
CA LEU A 729 10.89 17.18 4.02
C LEU A 729 10.88 18.64 4.46
N ALA A 730 11.32 18.92 5.68
CA ALA A 730 11.45 20.28 6.21
C ALA A 730 12.78 20.45 6.97
N PRO A 731 13.26 21.68 7.13
CA PRO A 731 14.46 21.96 7.90
C PRO A 731 14.45 21.45 9.33
N VAL A 732 13.27 21.49 9.96
CA VAL A 732 13.05 20.98 11.30
C VAL A 732 11.89 19.99 11.27
N GLN A 733 12.13 18.78 11.72
CA GLN A 733 11.11 17.74 11.89
C GLN A 733 11.05 17.32 13.35
N ILE A 734 9.84 17.28 13.87
CA ILE A 734 9.57 17.00 15.28
C ILE A 734 8.53 15.89 15.34
N VAL A 735 8.79 14.88 16.17
CA VAL A 735 7.80 13.87 16.52
C VAL A 735 7.32 14.10 17.95
N THR A 736 6.06 13.78 18.22
CA THR A 736 5.47 13.87 19.55
C THR A 736 5.22 12.48 20.15
N HIS A 737 4.82 12.49 21.42
CA HIS A 737 4.48 11.28 22.17
C HIS A 737 3.11 10.64 21.83
N GLY A 738 2.48 11.00 20.73
CA GLY A 738 1.34 10.21 20.22
C GLY A 738 1.74 8.78 19.86
N HIS A 739 3.07 8.57 19.67
CA HIS A 739 3.74 7.28 19.81
C HIS A 739 4.79 7.42 20.93
N PRO A 740 4.57 6.82 22.10
CA PRO A 740 5.31 7.16 23.32
C PRO A 740 6.68 6.50 23.46
N VAL A 741 7.37 6.28 22.35
CA VAL A 741 8.75 5.82 22.26
C VAL A 741 9.47 6.51 21.10
N THR A 742 10.79 6.42 21.05
CA THR A 742 11.58 6.96 19.93
C THR A 742 11.08 6.49 18.57
N SER A 743 11.21 7.33 17.54
CA SER A 743 10.90 6.93 16.16
C SER A 743 11.94 5.96 15.57
N GLY A 744 13.13 5.88 16.13
CA GLY A 744 14.27 5.15 15.56
C GLY A 744 14.87 5.82 14.32
N ILE A 745 14.30 6.93 13.84
CA ILE A 745 14.78 7.65 12.67
C ILE A 745 16.08 8.41 13.04
N PRO A 746 17.11 8.40 12.16
CA PRO A 746 18.33 9.15 12.40
C PRO A 746 18.07 10.64 12.70
N ARG A 747 18.84 11.22 13.63
CA ARG A 747 18.68 12.61 14.08
C ARG A 747 18.82 13.62 12.94
N GLU A 748 19.55 13.30 11.90
CA GLU A 748 19.72 14.15 10.71
C GLU A 748 18.42 14.29 9.91
N ILE A 749 17.47 13.38 10.12
CA ILE A 749 16.14 13.37 9.47
C ILE A 749 15.08 13.87 10.47
N MET A 750 14.99 13.25 11.65
CA MET A 750 14.04 13.64 12.70
C MET A 750 14.80 14.33 13.84
N ASP A 751 14.69 15.65 13.91
CA ASP A 751 15.54 16.46 14.80
C ASP A 751 15.17 16.30 16.27
N TYR A 752 13.86 16.36 16.57
CA TYR A 752 13.41 16.45 17.96
C TYR A 752 12.27 15.49 18.26
N PHE A 753 12.29 14.98 19.52
CA PHE A 753 11.13 14.35 20.15
C PHE A 753 10.54 15.31 21.18
N LEU A 754 9.31 15.78 20.94
CA LEU A 754 8.61 16.66 21.87
C LEU A 754 8.04 15.86 23.02
N THR A 755 8.57 16.10 24.21
CA THR A 755 8.24 15.38 25.43
C THR A 755 7.99 16.32 26.61
N TRP A 756 7.63 15.76 27.75
CA TRP A 756 7.26 16.49 28.95
C TRP A 756 8.23 16.17 30.10
N ASP A 757 8.80 17.20 30.75
CA ASP A 757 9.80 17.05 31.78
C ASP A 757 9.33 16.23 32.99
N LEU A 758 8.05 16.28 33.37
CA LEU A 758 7.48 15.47 34.45
C LEU A 758 7.25 14.00 34.05
N ALA A 759 7.13 13.72 32.76
CA ALA A 759 6.92 12.37 32.24
C ALA A 759 8.24 11.67 31.83
N GLU A 760 9.37 12.38 31.87
CA GLU A 760 10.68 11.82 31.60
C GLU A 760 11.51 11.56 32.89
N ASP A 761 12.66 10.90 32.74
CA ASP A 761 13.63 10.81 33.82
C ASP A 761 14.09 12.23 34.15
N PRO A 762 14.12 12.62 35.44
CA PRO A 762 14.62 13.93 35.86
C PRO A 762 16.06 14.25 35.40
N ASP A 763 16.88 13.20 35.18
CA ASP A 763 18.18 13.32 34.53
C ASP A 763 17.99 13.26 33.01
N LYS A 764 18.10 14.44 32.37
CA LYS A 764 17.97 14.55 30.90
C LYS A 764 18.93 13.64 30.13
N ALA A 765 20.13 13.39 30.64
CA ALA A 765 21.11 12.53 29.97
C ALA A 765 20.61 11.06 29.94
N ARG A 766 20.07 10.59 31.06
CA ARG A 766 19.47 9.26 31.15
C ARG A 766 18.19 9.15 30.28
N ALA A 767 17.33 10.17 30.32
CA ALA A 767 16.16 10.20 29.44
C ALA A 767 16.55 10.10 27.95
N GLN A 768 17.58 10.85 27.55
CA GLN A 768 18.09 10.88 26.17
C GLN A 768 18.60 9.53 25.66
N GLU A 769 19.02 8.63 26.54
CA GLU A 769 19.52 7.29 26.15
C GLU A 769 18.47 6.45 25.40
N PHE A 770 17.17 6.72 25.62
CA PHE A 770 16.06 5.96 25.01
C PHE A 770 15.61 6.50 23.66
N TYR A 771 16.14 7.64 23.18
CA TYR A 771 15.69 8.34 22.00
C TYR A 771 16.79 8.57 20.98
N THR A 772 16.48 8.41 19.69
CA THR A 772 17.37 8.77 18.57
C THR A 772 17.37 10.27 18.33
N GLU A 773 16.20 10.90 18.51
CA GLU A 773 15.98 12.34 18.39
C GLU A 773 16.56 13.10 19.58
N GLU A 774 16.75 14.41 19.46
CA GLU A 774 17.02 15.25 20.64
C GLU A 774 15.72 15.50 21.41
N LEU A 775 15.76 15.27 22.73
CA LEU A 775 14.62 15.54 23.59
C LEU A 775 14.35 17.04 23.74
N LEU A 776 13.22 17.49 23.23
CA LEU A 776 12.65 18.82 23.46
C LEU A 776 11.68 18.73 24.64
N MET A 777 12.20 18.90 25.86
CA MET A 777 11.42 18.80 27.10
C MET A 777 10.67 20.11 27.38
N VAL A 778 9.35 20.04 27.37
CA VAL A 778 8.47 21.15 27.76
C VAL A 778 8.39 21.17 29.28
N LYS A 779 8.63 22.33 29.88
CA LYS A 779 8.58 22.48 31.32
C LYS A 779 7.17 22.55 31.86
N SER A 780 6.92 21.94 33.02
CA SER A 780 5.61 21.84 33.66
C SER A 780 4.94 23.16 33.99
N LYS A 781 5.67 24.21 34.35
CA LYS A 781 5.11 25.55 34.55
C LYS A 781 4.94 26.28 33.21
N GLY A 782 3.68 26.47 32.79
CA GLY A 782 3.32 27.08 31.53
C GLY A 782 3.58 26.17 30.35
N CYS A 783 3.53 24.87 30.57
CA CYS A 783 3.69 23.91 29.51
C CYS A 783 2.39 23.72 28.73
N ALA A 784 2.56 23.24 27.54
CA ALA A 784 1.48 22.99 26.61
C ALA A 784 0.46 21.96 27.10
N TRP A 785 0.72 21.25 28.20
CA TRP A 785 -0.22 20.27 28.78
C TRP A 785 -1.33 20.90 29.63
N GLU A 786 -1.27 22.18 29.92
CA GLU A 786 -2.42 22.96 30.40
C GLU A 786 -3.55 23.05 29.37
N TYR A 787 -3.30 22.50 28.16
CA TYR A 787 -4.34 22.39 27.15
C TYR A 787 -5.32 21.26 27.37
N PHE A 788 -5.26 20.58 28.47
CA PHE A 788 -6.36 19.75 28.93
C PHE A 788 -7.50 20.62 29.50
N GLU A 789 -7.97 21.55 28.71
CA GLU A 789 -9.27 22.12 29.00
C GLU A 789 -10.30 20.97 28.98
N PRO A 790 -11.26 20.98 29.92
CA PRO A 790 -12.42 20.12 29.83
C PRO A 790 -12.98 20.25 28.41
N ARG A 791 -13.27 19.11 27.79
CA ARG A 791 -13.88 19.10 26.46
C ARG A 791 -15.08 20.07 26.47
N THR A 792 -15.19 20.87 25.42
CA THR A 792 -16.33 21.79 25.31
C THR A 792 -17.64 21.00 25.32
N LYS A 793 -18.73 21.59 25.73
CA LYS A 793 -20.06 20.92 25.71
C LYS A 793 -20.39 20.35 24.32
N ASP A 794 -19.94 21.02 23.27
CA ASP A 794 -20.15 20.56 21.89
C ASP A 794 -19.25 19.34 21.54
N GLU A 795 -18.00 19.31 21.98
CA GLU A 795 -17.14 18.15 21.85
C GLU A 795 -17.63 16.95 22.65
N VAL A 796 -18.16 17.17 23.84
CA VAL A 796 -18.80 16.13 24.66
C VAL A 796 -20.08 15.64 24.02
N SER A 797 -20.91 16.53 23.46
CA SER A 797 -22.13 16.19 22.76
C SER A 797 -21.90 15.34 21.50
N LEU A 798 -20.88 15.67 20.74
CA LEU A 798 -20.47 14.89 19.55
C LEU A 798 -19.98 13.48 19.90
N ILE A 799 -19.34 13.31 21.05
CA ILE A 799 -18.76 12.03 21.47
C ILE A 799 -19.76 11.18 22.25
N THR A 800 -20.58 11.79 23.10
CA THR A 800 -21.45 11.09 24.04
C THR A 800 -22.91 10.93 23.58
N GLY A 801 -23.29 11.52 22.45
CA GLY A 801 -24.68 11.48 21.99
C GLY A 801 -25.68 12.04 23.01
N SER A 802 -25.31 13.11 23.72
CA SER A 802 -26.18 13.85 24.70
C SER A 802 -26.62 13.10 25.96
N VAL A 803 -26.10 11.91 26.26
CA VAL A 803 -26.48 11.16 27.47
C VAL A 803 -25.47 11.41 28.60
N SER A 804 -25.90 11.99 29.68
CA SER A 804 -25.14 12.15 30.92
C SER A 804 -24.81 10.79 31.53
N PHE A 805 -23.54 10.54 31.87
CA PHE A 805 -23.10 9.29 32.55
C PHE A 805 -23.56 9.23 34.02
N SER A 806 -24.17 10.29 34.56
CA SER A 806 -24.62 10.36 35.94
C SER A 806 -25.78 9.42 36.28
N HIS A 807 -26.41 8.82 35.27
CA HIS A 807 -27.51 7.87 35.46
C HIS A 807 -27.06 6.41 35.65
N PHE A 808 -25.79 6.11 35.42
CA PHE A 808 -25.28 4.77 35.62
C PHE A 808 -25.02 4.50 37.10
N THR A 809 -25.50 3.36 37.55
CA THR A 809 -25.14 2.74 38.85
C THR A 809 -24.55 1.37 38.57
N ARG A 810 -23.96 0.70 39.58
CA ARG A 810 -23.45 -0.66 39.39
C ARG A 810 -24.53 -1.61 38.89
N GLU A 811 -25.78 -1.44 39.32
CA GLU A 811 -26.91 -2.28 38.94
C GLU A 811 -27.47 -1.97 37.54
N THR A 812 -27.19 -0.78 36.99
CA THR A 812 -27.75 -0.31 35.71
C THR A 812 -26.73 -0.33 34.56
N LEU A 813 -25.56 -0.93 34.77
CA LEU A 813 -24.56 -1.09 33.72
C LEU A 813 -24.99 -2.18 32.73
N ASP A 814 -25.74 -1.81 31.69
CA ASP A 814 -26.29 -2.73 30.69
C ASP A 814 -25.20 -3.49 29.86
N PHE A 815 -23.97 -2.97 29.87
CA PHE A 815 -22.85 -3.58 29.13
C PHE A 815 -22.11 -4.69 29.91
N ILE A 816 -22.39 -4.86 31.21
CA ILE A 816 -21.95 -6.04 31.98
C ILE A 816 -23.13 -7.01 32.05
N PRO A 817 -22.95 -8.30 31.66
CA PRO A 817 -24.01 -9.28 31.71
C PRO A 817 -24.60 -9.39 33.12
N ARG A 818 -25.90 -9.24 33.24
CA ARG A 818 -26.60 -9.23 34.56
C ARG A 818 -26.35 -10.47 35.44
N HIS A 819 -26.09 -11.62 34.79
CA HIS A 819 -25.77 -12.86 35.53
C HIS A 819 -24.35 -12.83 36.13
N GLU A 820 -23.46 -11.95 35.62
CA GLU A 820 -22.15 -11.73 36.21
C GLU A 820 -22.18 -10.66 37.29
N MET A 821 -23.07 -9.65 37.19
CA MET A 821 -23.24 -8.56 38.17
C MET A 821 -23.66 -9.07 39.54
N THR A 822 -24.60 -10.02 39.59
CA THR A 822 -25.11 -10.58 40.87
C THR A 822 -24.05 -11.35 41.66
N LYS A 823 -22.96 -11.76 41.04
CA LYS A 823 -21.83 -12.38 41.74
C LYS A 823 -20.98 -11.41 42.53
N PHE A 824 -21.13 -10.08 42.26
CA PHE A 824 -20.17 -9.08 42.69
C PHE A 824 -20.78 -7.88 43.46
N GLU A 825 -22.01 -8.02 43.99
CA GLU A 825 -22.76 -6.93 44.67
C GLU A 825 -21.99 -6.27 45.83
N ASN A 826 -21.16 -7.03 46.54
CA ASN A 826 -20.36 -6.56 47.68
C ASN A 826 -18.85 -6.62 47.41
N SER A 827 -18.44 -6.56 46.18
CA SER A 827 -17.03 -6.69 45.76
C SER A 827 -16.32 -5.35 45.64
N THR A 828 -15.01 -5.37 45.85
CA THR A 828 -14.10 -4.26 45.50
C THR A 828 -13.76 -4.37 44.01
N TRP A 829 -14.05 -3.32 43.24
CA TRP A 829 -13.84 -3.28 41.80
C TRP A 829 -12.51 -2.63 41.42
N TYR A 830 -11.64 -3.44 40.82
CA TYR A 830 -10.34 -3.03 40.30
C TYR A 830 -10.42 -3.01 38.79
N PHE A 831 -10.44 -1.84 38.18
CA PHE A 831 -10.65 -1.67 36.74
C PHE A 831 -9.34 -1.25 36.04
N CYS A 832 -8.95 -1.96 34.98
CA CYS A 832 -7.89 -1.56 34.07
C CYS A 832 -8.51 -1.18 32.70
N PRO A 833 -8.61 0.11 32.34
CA PRO A 833 -9.17 0.56 31.08
C PRO A 833 -8.25 0.38 29.88
N GLN A 834 -7.08 -0.24 30.06
CA GLN A 834 -6.13 -0.45 29.00
C GLN A 834 -6.42 -1.70 28.18
N ALA A 835 -6.07 -1.67 26.90
CA ALA A 835 -6.14 -2.85 26.05
C ALA A 835 -5.21 -3.94 26.57
N VAL A 836 -5.70 -5.17 26.67
CA VAL A 836 -4.97 -6.31 27.31
C VAL A 836 -3.64 -6.68 26.63
N PHE A 837 -3.44 -6.33 25.36
CA PHE A 837 -2.15 -6.53 24.70
C PHE A 837 -1.04 -5.59 25.21
N LYS A 838 -1.37 -4.58 26.02
CA LYS A 838 -0.41 -3.72 26.72
C LYS A 838 0.09 -4.34 28.03
N TYR A 839 -0.55 -5.42 28.50
CA TYR A 839 -0.20 -6.00 29.79
C TYR A 839 1.12 -6.75 29.71
N HIS A 840 2.04 -6.38 30.57
CA HIS A 840 3.27 -7.15 30.82
C HIS A 840 2.99 -8.25 31.86
N VAL A 841 3.77 -9.33 31.84
CA VAL A 841 3.62 -10.45 32.78
C VAL A 841 3.78 -10.03 34.26
N THR A 842 4.50 -8.94 34.53
CA THR A 842 4.58 -8.35 35.88
C THR A 842 3.23 -7.83 36.35
N PHE A 843 2.41 -7.27 35.44
CA PHE A 843 1.07 -6.80 35.75
C PHE A 843 0.12 -7.95 36.05
N ASP A 844 0.23 -9.06 35.29
CA ASP A 844 -0.56 -10.27 35.58
C ASP A 844 -0.31 -10.77 37.02
N LYS A 845 0.96 -10.78 37.47
CA LYS A 845 1.33 -11.15 38.84
C LYS A 845 0.80 -10.17 39.90
N ILE A 846 0.73 -8.88 39.58
CA ILE A 846 0.11 -7.88 40.44
C ILE A 846 -1.36 -8.17 40.62
N LEU A 847 -2.09 -8.46 39.53
CA LEU A 847 -3.51 -8.79 39.56
C LEU A 847 -3.79 -10.02 40.43
N GLY A 848 -3.00 -11.09 40.30
CA GLY A 848 -3.12 -12.29 41.16
C GLY A 848 -2.82 -12.00 42.64
N LYS A 849 -1.84 -11.12 42.92
CA LYS A 849 -1.55 -10.69 44.30
C LYS A 849 -2.66 -9.84 44.89
N ILE A 850 -3.26 -8.92 44.12
CA ILE A 850 -4.42 -8.13 44.57
C ILE A 850 -5.54 -9.06 45.00
N GLN A 851 -5.87 -10.08 44.21
CA GLN A 851 -6.90 -11.07 44.56
C GLN A 851 -6.54 -11.94 45.77
N ALA A 852 -5.25 -12.15 46.03
CA ALA A 852 -4.80 -12.87 47.20
C ALA A 852 -4.88 -12.06 48.49
N GLU A 853 -4.62 -10.75 48.42
CA GLU A 853 -4.69 -9.82 49.56
C GLU A 853 -6.12 -9.35 49.86
N ASP A 854 -6.94 -9.12 48.79
CA ASP A 854 -8.37 -8.77 48.91
C ASP A 854 -9.26 -9.96 48.43
N PRO A 855 -9.86 -10.70 49.33
CA PRO A 855 -10.80 -11.79 49.00
C PRO A 855 -12.04 -11.31 48.22
N ASN A 856 -12.39 -10.03 48.34
CA ASN A 856 -13.55 -9.44 47.65
C ASN A 856 -13.17 -8.79 46.32
N ALA A 857 -11.92 -8.85 45.93
CA ALA A 857 -11.44 -8.25 44.69
C ALA A 857 -12.07 -8.87 43.43
N VAL A 858 -12.63 -8.04 42.60
CA VAL A 858 -13.04 -8.35 41.22
C VAL A 858 -12.20 -7.53 40.27
N ILE A 859 -11.47 -8.20 39.40
CA ILE A 859 -10.65 -7.55 38.38
C ILE A 859 -11.47 -7.37 37.10
N ILE A 860 -11.61 -6.14 36.63
CA ILE A 860 -12.37 -5.79 35.44
C ILE A 860 -11.37 -5.38 34.35
N LEU A 861 -11.38 -6.09 33.24
CA LEU A 861 -10.44 -5.92 32.13
C LEU A 861 -11.19 -5.67 30.82
N MET A 862 -10.57 -4.94 29.89
CA MET A 862 -11.14 -4.71 28.57
C MET A 862 -11.08 -5.99 27.73
N GLN A 863 -12.22 -6.39 27.13
CA GLN A 863 -12.25 -7.50 26.18
C GLN A 863 -11.55 -7.12 24.86
N LEU A 864 -10.87 -8.06 24.25
CA LEU A 864 -10.43 -7.92 22.85
C LEU A 864 -11.65 -8.08 21.96
N VAL A 865 -12.11 -6.98 21.38
CA VAL A 865 -13.37 -6.92 20.62
C VAL A 865 -13.22 -7.45 19.20
N ASP A 866 -12.00 -7.49 18.68
CA ASP A 866 -11.73 -7.96 17.32
C ASP A 866 -11.74 -9.50 17.28
N PRO A 867 -12.69 -10.12 16.56
CA PRO A 867 -12.73 -11.60 16.43
C PRO A 867 -11.45 -12.20 15.86
N THR A 868 -10.66 -11.41 15.13
CA THR A 868 -9.34 -11.84 14.65
C THR A 868 -8.34 -12.02 15.80
N LEU A 869 -8.60 -11.42 16.96
CA LEU A 869 -7.79 -11.49 18.18
C LEU A 869 -8.29 -12.52 19.19
N GLU A 870 -9.28 -13.37 18.84
CA GLU A 870 -9.78 -14.42 19.75
C GLU A 870 -8.64 -15.37 20.22
N ALA A 871 -7.71 -15.71 19.33
CA ALA A 871 -6.52 -16.50 19.68
C ALA A 871 -5.61 -15.77 20.68
N LEU A 872 -5.55 -14.44 20.59
CA LEU A 872 -4.82 -13.61 21.55
C LEU A 872 -5.56 -13.57 22.88
N HIS A 873 -6.88 -13.45 22.87
CA HIS A 873 -7.69 -13.50 24.10
C HIS A 873 -7.46 -14.79 24.88
N VAL A 874 -7.45 -15.94 24.20
CA VAL A 874 -7.12 -17.25 24.82
C VAL A 874 -5.74 -17.23 25.47
N LYS A 875 -4.71 -16.66 24.80
CA LYS A 875 -3.37 -16.54 25.37
C LYS A 875 -3.32 -15.61 26.57
N VAL A 876 -4.07 -14.50 26.54
CA VAL A 876 -4.20 -13.58 27.68
C VAL A 876 -4.76 -14.30 28.88
N VAL A 877 -5.88 -14.99 28.72
CA VAL A 877 -6.52 -15.77 29.80
C VAL A 877 -5.56 -16.84 30.34
N GLU A 878 -4.91 -17.57 29.45
CA GLU A 878 -3.92 -18.59 29.84
C GLU A 878 -2.75 -17.98 30.63
N ARG A 879 -2.25 -16.79 30.22
CA ARG A 879 -1.13 -16.12 30.88
C ARG A 879 -1.54 -15.56 32.24
N LEU A 880 -2.70 -14.92 32.35
CA LEU A 880 -3.26 -14.44 33.61
C LEU A 880 -3.36 -15.58 34.63
N GLN A 881 -3.90 -16.73 34.23
CA GLN A 881 -4.03 -17.89 35.11
C GLN A 881 -2.68 -18.53 35.47
N LYS A 882 -1.85 -18.85 34.45
CA LYS A 882 -0.63 -19.67 34.66
C LYS A 882 0.55 -18.84 35.18
N GLN A 883 0.70 -17.61 34.74
CA GLN A 883 1.82 -16.74 35.13
C GLN A 883 1.45 -15.75 36.21
N GLY A 884 0.22 -15.24 36.17
CA GLY A 884 -0.30 -14.27 37.15
C GLY A 884 -0.83 -14.91 38.43
N GLY A 885 -1.26 -16.16 38.38
CA GLY A 885 -1.99 -16.78 39.47
C GLY A 885 -3.38 -16.19 39.68
N VAL A 886 -3.93 -15.57 38.65
CA VAL A 886 -5.24 -14.88 38.70
C VAL A 886 -6.35 -15.92 38.76
N ASP A 887 -7.27 -15.74 39.71
CA ASP A 887 -8.53 -16.46 39.81
C ASP A 887 -9.52 -15.92 38.78
N LEU A 888 -9.73 -16.66 37.70
CA LEU A 888 -10.57 -16.24 36.59
C LEU A 888 -12.07 -16.14 36.93
N ASP A 889 -12.51 -16.81 38.01
CA ASP A 889 -13.91 -16.69 38.48
C ASP A 889 -14.19 -15.28 39.07
N ARG A 890 -13.14 -14.53 39.37
CA ARG A 890 -13.18 -13.16 39.86
C ARG A 890 -12.60 -12.15 38.84
N VAL A 891 -12.67 -12.47 37.54
CA VAL A 891 -12.31 -11.59 36.44
C VAL A 891 -13.52 -11.37 35.55
N VAL A 892 -13.79 -10.11 35.22
CA VAL A 892 -14.82 -9.72 34.25
C VAL A 892 -14.16 -9.05 33.05
N PHE A 893 -14.44 -9.59 31.87
CA PHE A 893 -14.02 -8.96 30.62
C PHE A 893 -15.17 -8.11 30.05
N VAL A 894 -14.98 -6.79 30.00
CA VAL A 894 -15.98 -5.86 29.49
C VAL A 894 -15.69 -5.49 28.02
N PRO A 895 -16.72 -5.38 27.17
CA PRO A 895 -16.55 -5.01 25.77
C PRO A 895 -16.02 -3.58 25.65
N ARG A 896 -15.62 -3.18 24.45
CA ARG A 896 -15.28 -1.79 24.17
C ARG A 896 -16.50 -0.90 24.44
N MET A 897 -16.33 0.02 25.36
CA MET A 897 -17.36 0.94 25.83
C MET A 897 -17.38 2.23 25.01
N ARG A 898 -18.54 2.85 24.89
CA ARG A 898 -18.64 4.24 24.46
C ARG A 898 -18.03 5.15 25.53
N HIS A 899 -17.65 6.35 25.15
CA HIS A 899 -16.97 7.26 26.08
C HIS A 899 -17.74 7.52 27.39
N ASN A 900 -19.05 7.74 27.31
CA ASN A 900 -19.89 7.94 28.49
C ASN A 900 -19.96 6.70 29.41
N GLU A 901 -19.96 5.51 28.83
CA GLU A 901 -19.92 4.23 29.56
C GLU A 901 -18.58 4.06 30.26
N LEU A 902 -17.46 4.42 29.58
CA LEU A 902 -16.12 4.39 30.18
C LEU A 902 -16.01 5.38 31.35
N MET A 903 -16.55 6.58 31.20
CA MET A 903 -16.59 7.57 32.28
C MET A 903 -17.41 7.07 33.48
N ALA A 904 -18.57 6.43 33.22
CA ALA A 904 -19.37 5.81 34.24
C ALA A 904 -18.63 4.66 34.95
N MET A 905 -17.94 3.82 34.16
CA MET A 905 -17.16 2.72 34.72
C MET A 905 -16.03 3.21 35.62
N ASN A 906 -15.27 4.23 35.18
CA ASN A 906 -14.23 4.85 36.00
C ASN A 906 -14.80 5.44 37.30
N LYS A 907 -16.01 6.02 37.26
CA LYS A 907 -16.66 6.59 38.45
C LYS A 907 -17.15 5.55 39.45
N LEU A 908 -17.58 4.38 38.96
CA LEU A 908 -18.21 3.33 39.76
C LEU A 908 -17.22 2.30 40.30
N THR A 909 -16.00 2.28 39.76
CA THR A 909 -14.90 1.43 40.24
C THR A 909 -14.28 2.02 41.51
N ASP A 910 -13.82 1.14 42.40
CA ASP A 910 -13.14 1.57 43.63
C ASP A 910 -11.68 1.99 43.37
N VAL A 911 -11.00 1.29 42.45
CA VAL A 911 -9.62 1.58 42.07
C VAL A 911 -9.43 1.37 40.55
N VAL A 912 -8.82 2.34 39.89
CA VAL A 912 -8.32 2.20 38.52
C VAL A 912 -6.88 1.72 38.56
N LEU A 913 -6.59 0.65 37.82
CA LEU A 913 -5.26 0.07 37.73
C LEU A 913 -4.58 0.56 36.43
N ASP A 914 -3.47 1.26 36.58
CA ASP A 914 -2.61 1.60 35.45
C ASP A 914 -1.75 0.39 35.05
N SER A 915 -1.72 0.03 33.76
CA SER A 915 -0.91 -1.09 33.30
C SER A 915 0.58 -0.78 33.42
N VAL A 916 1.33 -1.75 33.92
CA VAL A 916 2.78 -1.61 34.17
C VAL A 916 3.55 -1.56 32.86
N PHE A 917 4.48 -0.64 32.73
CA PHE A 917 5.40 -0.40 31.61
C PHE A 917 4.80 0.15 30.32
N PHE A 918 3.48 0.23 30.23
CA PHE A 918 2.80 1.01 29.18
C PHE A 918 1.48 1.54 29.74
N GLY A 919 1.57 2.69 30.39
CA GLY A 919 0.47 3.28 31.12
C GLY A 919 -0.60 3.96 30.28
N GLY A 920 -1.65 4.40 30.97
CA GLY A 920 -2.70 5.21 30.39
C GLY A 920 -2.29 6.67 30.30
N ASP A 921 -2.57 7.29 29.17
CA ASP A 921 -2.52 8.74 28.98
C ASP A 921 -3.95 9.30 29.08
N THR A 922 -4.72 9.26 27.98
CA THR A 922 -6.12 9.74 27.93
C THR A 922 -7.00 9.03 28.95
N THR A 923 -6.91 7.71 29.08
CA THR A 923 -7.72 6.91 30.00
C THR A 923 -7.44 7.26 31.47
N THR A 924 -6.20 7.59 31.83
CA THR A 924 -5.85 8.04 33.18
C THR A 924 -6.48 9.40 33.49
N ARG A 925 -6.45 10.33 32.55
CA ARG A 925 -7.10 11.65 32.73
C ARG A 925 -8.60 11.52 32.85
N GLU A 926 -9.21 10.64 32.06
CA GLU A 926 -10.64 10.34 32.14
C GLU A 926 -11.02 9.76 33.50
N ALA A 927 -10.17 8.93 34.10
CA ALA A 927 -10.35 8.47 35.48
C ALA A 927 -10.25 9.64 36.48
N PHE A 928 -9.30 10.54 36.34
CA PHE A 928 -9.14 11.72 37.20
C PHE A 928 -10.30 12.71 37.05
N GLU A 929 -10.89 12.88 35.87
CA GLU A 929 -12.06 13.73 35.62
C GLU A 929 -13.27 13.33 36.48
N VAL A 930 -13.41 12.05 36.79
CA VAL A 930 -14.48 11.52 37.64
C VAL A 930 -14.05 11.28 39.09
N GLY A 931 -12.81 11.61 39.44
CA GLY A 931 -12.29 11.50 40.81
C GLY A 931 -11.84 10.08 41.19
N ALA A 932 -11.66 9.16 40.22
CA ALA A 932 -11.22 7.80 40.51
C ALA A 932 -9.68 7.78 40.81
N PRO A 933 -9.23 7.09 41.90
CA PRO A 933 -7.82 6.93 42.18
C PRO A 933 -7.19 5.94 41.16
N VAL A 934 -5.98 6.26 40.69
CA VAL A 934 -5.24 5.44 39.72
C VAL A 934 -3.92 4.99 40.30
N VAL A 935 -3.78 3.71 40.58
CA VAL A 935 -2.49 3.17 41.05
C VAL A 935 -1.55 2.92 39.87
N THR A 936 -0.31 3.40 39.95
CA THR A 936 0.68 3.29 38.86
C THR A 936 2.04 2.83 39.34
N LEU A 937 2.75 2.11 38.47
CA LEU A 937 4.17 1.73 38.64
C LEU A 937 4.97 2.26 37.44
N PRO A 938 5.64 3.43 37.60
CA PRO A 938 6.35 4.07 36.47
C PRO A 938 7.55 3.25 35.98
N GLY A 939 7.82 3.32 34.69
CA GLY A 939 9.00 2.71 34.04
C GLY A 939 10.03 3.77 33.60
N LYS A 940 10.63 3.54 32.41
CA LYS A 940 11.80 4.30 31.90
C LYS A 940 11.47 5.43 30.94
N THR A 941 10.45 5.25 30.10
CA THR A 941 10.10 6.17 29.02
C THR A 941 8.78 6.89 29.29
N ILE A 942 8.49 7.93 28.52
CA ILE A 942 7.29 8.74 28.66
C ILE A 942 6.00 7.89 28.69
N GLY A 943 5.86 6.89 27.82
CA GLY A 943 4.71 6.00 27.78
C GLY A 943 4.48 5.16 29.03
N GLN A 944 5.48 5.10 29.90
CA GLN A 944 5.47 4.35 31.17
C GLN A 944 5.31 5.26 32.38
N ARG A 945 5.17 6.58 32.20
CA ARG A 945 5.28 7.59 33.26
C ARG A 945 4.18 8.66 33.25
N TRP A 946 3.16 8.50 32.39
CA TRP A 946 2.05 9.47 32.27
C TRP A 946 1.33 9.74 33.58
N THR A 947 0.86 8.69 34.22
CA THR A 947 0.10 8.77 35.47
C THR A 947 0.92 9.42 36.58
N GLN A 948 2.22 9.08 36.67
CA GLN A 948 3.14 9.74 37.60
C GLN A 948 3.23 11.24 37.31
N ALA A 949 3.34 11.63 36.03
CA ALA A 949 3.47 13.02 35.64
C ALA A 949 2.21 13.84 36.00
N TYR A 950 1.04 13.28 35.80
CA TYR A 950 -0.23 13.89 36.20
C TYR A 950 -0.34 14.05 37.70
N TYR A 951 0.06 13.03 38.47
CA TYR A 951 0.12 13.15 39.92
C TYR A 951 1.12 14.20 40.38
N ALA A 952 2.26 14.32 39.69
CA ALA A 952 3.23 15.37 40.00
C ALA A 952 2.66 16.78 39.81
N VAL A 953 1.81 17.00 38.79
CA VAL A 953 1.08 18.26 38.60
C VAL A 953 0.11 18.52 39.76
N MET A 954 -0.54 17.49 40.24
CA MET A 954 -1.50 17.58 41.36
C MET A 954 -0.83 17.65 42.74
N GLY A 955 0.47 17.40 42.83
CA GLY A 955 1.21 17.34 44.08
C GLY A 955 0.88 16.08 44.92
N ILE A 956 0.44 15.00 44.27
CA ILE A 956 0.07 13.71 44.89
C ILE A 956 1.14 12.69 44.61
N SER A 957 1.49 11.87 45.61
CA SER A 957 2.48 10.79 45.48
C SER A 957 2.00 9.43 46.00
N ASP A 958 0.87 9.43 46.71
CA ASP A 958 0.38 8.26 47.49
C ASP A 958 0.02 7.05 46.61
N PHE A 959 -0.32 7.28 45.34
CA PHE A 959 -0.69 6.24 44.38
C PHE A 959 0.42 5.84 43.40
N ILE A 960 1.67 6.31 43.65
CA ILE A 960 2.83 6.04 42.80
C ILE A 960 3.70 4.98 43.46
N ALA A 961 3.59 3.74 42.99
CA ALA A 961 4.38 2.63 43.49
C ALA A 961 5.80 2.64 42.97
N LYS A 962 6.74 2.17 43.78
CA LYS A 962 8.18 1.99 43.46
C LYS A 962 8.54 0.54 43.13
N SER A 963 7.61 -0.38 43.43
CA SER A 963 7.75 -1.80 43.17
C SER A 963 6.38 -2.46 42.96
N ALA A 964 6.37 -3.67 42.38
CA ALA A 964 5.14 -4.46 42.24
C ALA A 964 4.47 -4.79 43.57
N ASP A 965 5.25 -5.00 44.65
CA ASP A 965 4.71 -5.27 45.98
C ASP A 965 4.09 -4.01 46.60
N GLU A 966 4.70 -2.84 46.37
CA GLU A 966 4.10 -1.57 46.82
C GLU A 966 2.84 -1.24 46.04
N TYR A 967 2.78 -1.58 44.73
CA TYR A 967 1.57 -1.39 43.92
C TYR A 967 0.36 -2.15 44.50
N VAL A 968 0.60 -3.36 44.99
CA VAL A 968 -0.46 -4.17 45.66
C VAL A 968 -0.85 -3.61 47.01
N LYS A 969 0.06 -3.00 47.76
CA LYS A 969 -0.18 -2.44 49.09
C LYS A 969 -0.95 -1.11 49.06
N ILE A 970 -0.72 -0.32 48.04
CA ILE A 970 -1.48 0.94 47.79
C ILE A 970 -2.94 0.61 47.48
#